data_b1a9ffded302f5d762312cc28461c192
#
_entry.id   b1a9ffded302f5d762312cc28461c192
#
_cell.length_a   1.000
_cell.length_b   1.000
_cell.length_c   1.000
_cell.angle_alpha   90.00
_cell.angle_beta   90.00
_cell.angle_gamma   90.00
#
_symmetry.space_group_name_H-M   'P 1'
#
loop_
_entity.id
_entity.type
_entity.pdbx_description
1 polymer ?
#
loop_
_entity_poly.entity_id
_entity_poly.type
_entity_poly.pdbx_seq_one_letter_code
_entity_poly.pdbx_strand_id
1 'polypeptide(L)'
;VFVELHARSAFSFLEGAALPEALAERAAALEQPALALLDRDGLYGAPRFYRAATRVGINPLVGAEVTLAEGGRLPLLAESPEGYQNLCRLLTKMKMRAQLIGEPQPKARRADMGKGFERSEEGEPQPKARRADTGKGVERSEEGEPQPKARRADMEKGATLDEVAEHAGGLVCLTGSGDGPLALALETGGAAAARTRLDRLVGTFGRGNVFVELQRRLRRAEEARNEWLRSEAARSGLPLLATNAPRLAERGQRPLLDALTCIRHHTTLDRAGRLLADNSERHLRPPREMERLFADCPEAVANSGELAIRLAFTLKHLGYRFPDYPLPPGQTPIGFLRHLAEAGRRVRYARDPKLAARARKQIARELDLIARLDLAGYFLIVWDLVEYCRRESILVQGRGSAANSAVCYALGITAVDPVGMELLFERFLSEERGEWPDIDLDLPSGDRRERVIQYVYERYGRLGAAMTANVITYRGRLAAREVGKVLALPPDLIERLSRYVSDLEYKDPGDSLLVHLRSAGCDPDHPRIRRFAELWTAIQDLPRHLGQHSGGMVICQGRLDGVVPLEPASMPGRSVVQWDKDDCSALGIVKVDLLGLGMMSLLQDAIEMLAARGSIVDLAQLPADDPTVYAMLQQADTVGVFQVESRAQMATLPRLRPERFYDLVVQVAIIRPGPIVGDMVHPYLRRRAGREPVTVPHPSLEPILRRTLGVPLFQEQLLRMAMATAGFTGGEAEELRRALGFKRSVRAMGEIEAKLRAGMARQGITGEPAEAIIRSITAFALY
;
A
#
# COMPACT_ATOMS: atom_id res chain seq x y z
N VAL A 1 31.38 17.95 -9.58
CA VAL A 1 30.79 17.25 -8.39
C VAL A 1 30.21 15.93 -8.87
N PHE A 2 30.62 14.83 -8.24
CA PHE A 2 30.08 13.49 -8.54
C PHE A 2 28.62 13.34 -8.04
N VAL A 3 27.75 12.73 -8.87
CA VAL A 3 26.41 12.29 -8.51
C VAL A 3 26.27 10.82 -8.89
N GLU A 4 25.79 9.99 -7.97
CA GLU A 4 25.52 8.58 -8.27
C GLU A 4 24.21 8.45 -9.07
N LEU A 5 24.31 7.96 -10.30
CA LEU A 5 23.18 7.86 -11.23
C LEU A 5 22.69 6.43 -11.49
N HIS A 6 23.18 5.45 -10.72
CA HIS A 6 22.80 4.05 -10.92
C HIS A 6 22.64 3.27 -9.60
N ALA A 7 21.97 3.83 -8.59
CA ALA A 7 21.75 3.14 -7.31
C ALA A 7 20.55 2.18 -7.38
N ARG A 8 20.64 1.05 -6.67
CA ARG A 8 19.56 0.07 -6.49
C ARG A 8 19.19 -0.08 -5.03
N SER A 9 17.90 -0.12 -4.74
CA SER A 9 17.40 -0.42 -3.39
C SER A 9 17.06 -1.89 -3.18
N ALA A 10 16.61 -2.21 -1.97
CA ALA A 10 16.05 -3.51 -1.63
C ALA A 10 14.77 -3.87 -2.44
N PHE A 11 14.14 -2.87 -3.07
CA PHE A 11 13.02 -3.08 -3.99
C PHE A 11 13.43 -3.67 -5.36
N SER A 12 14.73 -3.88 -5.59
CA SER A 12 15.22 -4.79 -6.62
C SER A 12 15.12 -6.28 -6.19
N PHE A 13 14.36 -6.57 -5.17
CA PHE A 13 14.03 -7.87 -4.57
C PHE A 13 15.18 -8.86 -4.56
N LEU A 14 15.81 -9.05 -3.40
CA LEU A 14 16.97 -9.91 -3.16
C LEU A 14 18.28 -9.50 -3.88
N GLU A 15 18.31 -8.32 -4.53
CA GLU A 15 19.53 -7.80 -5.21
C GLU A 15 20.09 -6.51 -4.61
N GLY A 16 19.37 -5.87 -3.70
CA GLY A 16 19.80 -4.73 -2.91
C GLY A 16 19.53 -4.95 -1.43
N ALA A 17 20.37 -4.42 -0.56
CA ALA A 17 20.25 -4.59 0.89
C ALA A 17 19.92 -3.29 1.64
N ALA A 18 19.79 -2.17 0.93
CA ALA A 18 19.44 -0.87 1.51
C ALA A 18 18.01 -0.47 1.14
N LEU A 19 17.23 0.00 2.10
CA LEU A 19 15.93 0.63 1.82
C LEU A 19 16.14 1.96 1.08
N PRO A 20 15.17 2.43 0.26
CA PRO A 20 15.25 3.72 -0.44
C PRO A 20 15.53 4.89 0.50
N GLU A 21 14.94 4.87 1.69
CA GLU A 21 15.13 5.88 2.72
C GLU A 21 16.59 5.94 3.22
N ALA A 22 17.18 4.77 3.47
CA ALA A 22 18.57 4.68 3.92
C ALA A 22 19.56 5.14 2.84
N LEU A 23 19.27 4.90 1.55
CA LEU A 23 20.08 5.42 0.45
C LEU A 23 20.00 6.95 0.38
N ALA A 24 18.81 7.54 0.52
CA ALA A 24 18.63 8.98 0.51
C ALA A 24 19.34 9.66 1.70
N GLU A 25 19.17 9.14 2.90
CA GLU A 25 19.82 9.63 4.12
C GLU A 25 21.35 9.52 4.02
N ARG A 26 21.85 8.40 3.45
CA ARG A 26 23.29 8.22 3.24
C ARG A 26 23.85 9.16 2.18
N ALA A 27 23.13 9.40 1.07
CA ALA A 27 23.55 10.35 0.04
C ALA A 27 23.67 11.76 0.61
N ALA A 28 22.69 12.19 1.42
CA ALA A 28 22.74 13.49 2.11
C ALA A 28 23.93 13.58 3.08
N ALA A 29 24.19 12.53 3.87
CA ALA A 29 25.34 12.47 4.77
C ALA A 29 26.71 12.46 4.04
N LEU A 30 26.72 12.06 2.78
CA LEU A 30 27.88 12.11 1.88
C LEU A 30 27.94 13.39 1.04
N GLU A 31 27.09 14.37 1.31
CA GLU A 31 27.01 15.66 0.61
C GLU A 31 26.77 15.51 -0.91
N GLN A 32 26.10 14.43 -1.35
CA GLN A 32 25.66 14.31 -2.73
C GLN A 32 24.42 15.20 -2.96
N PRO A 33 24.42 16.08 -3.99
CA PRO A 33 23.28 16.98 -4.23
C PRO A 33 22.05 16.27 -4.81
N ALA A 34 22.25 15.11 -5.43
CA ALA A 34 21.24 14.28 -6.06
C ALA A 34 21.63 12.80 -5.99
N LEU A 35 20.66 11.93 -6.19
CA LEU A 35 20.85 10.48 -6.32
C LEU A 35 19.81 9.93 -7.27
N ALA A 36 20.20 9.02 -8.18
CA ALA A 36 19.25 8.29 -9.02
C ALA A 36 18.97 6.89 -8.47
N LEU A 37 17.70 6.56 -8.35
CA LEU A 37 17.25 5.21 -7.99
C LEU A 37 16.77 4.46 -9.24
N LEU A 38 17.42 3.32 -9.53
CA LEU A 38 17.12 2.44 -10.67
C LEU A 38 16.88 1.02 -10.17
N ASP A 39 15.72 0.76 -9.59
CA ASP A 39 15.35 -0.59 -9.19
C ASP A 39 15.14 -1.49 -10.41
N ARG A 40 15.37 -2.80 -10.24
CA ARG A 40 15.26 -3.79 -11.30
C ARG A 40 13.81 -3.97 -11.76
N ASP A 41 13.58 -3.82 -13.07
CA ASP A 41 12.32 -4.09 -13.76
C ASP A 41 11.10 -3.42 -13.14
N GLY A 42 11.29 -2.24 -12.52
CA GLY A 42 10.19 -1.54 -11.88
C GLY A 42 10.57 -0.24 -11.18
N LEU A 43 9.53 0.47 -10.74
CA LEU A 43 9.61 1.72 -9.98
C LEU A 43 9.12 1.55 -8.53
N TYR A 44 9.29 0.36 -7.98
CA TYR A 44 8.70 -0.05 -6.69
C TYR A 44 9.14 0.82 -5.52
N GLY A 45 10.42 1.18 -5.44
CA GLY A 45 10.99 2.00 -4.38
C GLY A 45 10.90 3.51 -4.62
N ALA A 46 10.51 3.94 -5.83
CA ALA A 46 10.59 5.34 -6.25
C ALA A 46 9.77 6.30 -5.37
N PRO A 47 8.51 6.01 -4.93
CA PRO A 47 7.76 6.92 -4.05
C PRO A 47 8.41 7.12 -2.68
N ARG A 48 8.90 6.04 -2.09
CA ARG A 48 9.59 6.09 -0.78
C ARG A 48 10.88 6.86 -0.87
N PHE A 49 11.65 6.60 -1.93
CA PHE A 49 12.87 7.34 -2.24
C PHE A 49 12.60 8.83 -2.43
N TYR A 50 11.61 9.19 -3.25
CA TYR A 50 11.21 10.58 -3.50
C TYR A 50 10.91 11.33 -2.19
N ARG A 51 10.07 10.74 -1.33
CA ARG A 51 9.72 11.34 -0.03
C ARG A 51 10.93 11.49 0.89
N ALA A 52 11.77 10.47 0.98
CA ALA A 52 12.95 10.50 1.83
C ALA A 52 13.98 11.51 1.34
N ALA A 53 14.28 11.52 0.04
CA ALA A 53 15.22 12.44 -0.58
C ALA A 53 14.77 13.90 -0.43
N THR A 54 13.49 14.20 -0.68
CA THR A 54 12.93 15.54 -0.48
C THR A 54 13.03 15.97 0.99
N ARG A 55 12.79 15.07 1.95
CA ARG A 55 12.91 15.37 3.39
C ARG A 55 14.33 15.74 3.80
N VAL A 56 15.35 15.09 3.22
CA VAL A 56 16.76 15.35 3.55
C VAL A 56 17.43 16.36 2.62
N GLY A 57 16.68 16.95 1.67
CA GLY A 57 17.13 18.06 0.82
C GLY A 57 18.00 17.66 -0.36
N ILE A 58 17.99 16.39 -0.82
CA ILE A 58 18.65 15.96 -2.05
C ILE A 58 17.65 15.83 -3.21
N ASN A 59 18.11 16.04 -4.45
CA ASN A 59 17.26 15.91 -5.64
C ASN A 59 17.06 14.41 -5.99
N PRO A 60 15.83 13.88 -5.96
CA PRO A 60 15.53 12.49 -6.32
C PRO A 60 15.40 12.32 -7.83
N LEU A 61 16.32 11.59 -8.45
CA LEU A 61 16.27 11.23 -9.86
C LEU A 61 15.70 9.83 -10.02
N VAL A 62 14.87 9.62 -11.05
CA VAL A 62 14.08 8.39 -11.22
C VAL A 62 14.47 7.67 -12.49
N GLY A 63 14.61 6.35 -12.37
CA GLY A 63 14.87 5.46 -13.50
C GLY A 63 14.55 4.03 -13.15
N ALA A 64 14.85 3.12 -14.07
CA ALA A 64 14.78 1.68 -13.84
C ALA A 64 15.91 0.96 -14.58
N GLU A 65 16.36 -0.17 -14.04
CA GLU A 65 17.26 -1.08 -14.73
C GLU A 65 16.42 -2.17 -15.41
N VAL A 66 16.28 -2.08 -16.72
CA VAL A 66 15.40 -2.94 -17.54
C VAL A 66 16.14 -4.19 -17.99
N THR A 67 15.62 -5.37 -17.67
CA THR A 67 16.13 -6.65 -18.19
C THR A 67 15.78 -6.79 -19.67
N LEU A 68 16.76 -7.07 -20.51
CA LEU A 68 16.57 -7.26 -21.96
C LEU A 68 16.35 -8.76 -22.30
N ALA A 69 15.45 -9.01 -23.23
CA ALA A 69 15.19 -10.34 -23.79
C ALA A 69 16.43 -10.92 -24.49
N GLU A 70 17.20 -10.06 -25.15
CA GLU A 70 18.46 -10.40 -25.82
C GLU A 70 19.64 -10.55 -24.83
N GLY A 71 19.37 -10.38 -23.55
CA GLY A 71 20.36 -10.47 -22.48
C GLY A 71 20.96 -9.15 -22.06
N GLY A 72 21.30 -9.09 -20.78
CA GLY A 72 21.84 -7.90 -20.12
C GLY A 72 20.77 -7.04 -19.49
N ARG A 73 21.22 -6.00 -18.78
CA ARG A 73 20.38 -5.03 -18.09
C ARG A 73 20.70 -3.62 -18.55
N LEU A 74 19.69 -2.91 -18.96
CA LEU A 74 19.80 -1.55 -19.51
C LEU A 74 19.30 -0.53 -18.49
N PRO A 75 20.18 0.29 -17.89
CA PRO A 75 19.76 1.37 -17.03
C PRO A 75 19.19 2.52 -17.85
N LEU A 76 17.95 2.93 -17.51
CA LEU A 76 17.23 4.03 -18.16
C LEU A 76 16.84 5.07 -17.10
N LEU A 77 17.09 6.35 -17.39
CA LEU A 77 16.75 7.49 -16.55
C LEU A 77 15.68 8.34 -17.22
N ALA A 78 14.68 8.77 -16.46
CA ALA A 78 13.65 9.67 -16.95
C ALA A 78 14.14 11.13 -16.94
N GLU A 79 14.28 11.72 -18.12
CA GLU A 79 14.67 13.12 -18.27
C GLU A 79 13.48 14.07 -18.18
N SER A 80 12.32 13.63 -18.67
CA SER A 80 11.12 14.42 -18.79
C SER A 80 9.88 13.66 -18.33
N PRO A 81 8.71 14.34 -18.15
CA PRO A 81 7.43 13.67 -17.90
C PRO A 81 7.08 12.63 -18.98
N GLU A 82 7.38 12.92 -20.24
CA GLU A 82 7.18 11.98 -21.35
C GLU A 82 8.07 10.73 -21.19
N GLY A 83 9.37 10.94 -20.89
CA GLY A 83 10.30 9.83 -20.63
C GLY A 83 9.85 8.96 -19.49
N TYR A 84 9.36 9.54 -18.40
CA TYR A 84 8.79 8.80 -17.28
C TYR A 84 7.57 7.94 -17.70
N GLN A 85 6.65 8.54 -18.46
CA GLN A 85 5.47 7.80 -18.98
C GLN A 85 5.89 6.66 -19.90
N ASN A 86 6.88 6.89 -20.78
CA ASN A 86 7.41 5.88 -21.66
C ASN A 86 8.09 4.74 -20.88
N LEU A 87 8.84 5.05 -19.82
CA LEU A 87 9.41 4.05 -18.93
C LEU A 87 8.32 3.20 -18.25
N CYS A 88 7.27 3.82 -17.72
CA CYS A 88 6.14 3.12 -17.12
C CYS A 88 5.45 2.18 -18.11
N ARG A 89 5.22 2.64 -19.36
CA ARG A 89 4.61 1.86 -20.43
C ARG A 89 5.49 0.69 -20.88
N LEU A 90 6.80 0.91 -21.02
CA LEU A 90 7.77 -0.13 -21.33
C LEU A 90 7.76 -1.24 -20.27
N LEU A 91 7.84 -0.86 -19.00
CA LEU A 91 7.78 -1.81 -17.88
C LEU A 91 6.44 -2.57 -17.85
N THR A 92 5.33 -1.88 -18.08
CA THR A 92 4.00 -2.51 -18.17
C THR A 92 3.93 -3.49 -19.34
N LYS A 93 4.37 -3.09 -20.55
CA LYS A 93 4.38 -3.95 -21.74
C LYS A 93 5.19 -5.22 -21.50
N MET A 94 6.39 -5.06 -20.93
CA MET A 94 7.26 -6.18 -20.56
C MET A 94 6.59 -7.15 -19.58
N LYS A 95 5.97 -6.64 -18.53
CA LYS A 95 5.37 -7.45 -17.46
C LYS A 95 4.03 -8.09 -17.87
N MET A 96 3.19 -7.37 -18.59
CA MET A 96 1.84 -7.78 -18.94
C MET A 96 1.73 -8.44 -20.33
N ARG A 97 2.84 -8.72 -21.02
CA ARG A 97 2.88 -9.24 -22.40
C ARG A 97 1.90 -10.40 -22.63
N ALA A 98 1.88 -11.40 -21.74
CA ALA A 98 1.01 -12.56 -21.87
C ALA A 98 -0.50 -12.22 -21.77
N GLN A 99 -0.86 -11.16 -21.03
CA GLN A 99 -2.24 -10.73 -20.88
C GLN A 99 -2.68 -9.79 -22.00
N LEU A 100 -1.76 -8.99 -22.56
CA LEU A 100 -2.07 -8.02 -23.61
C LEU A 100 -2.19 -8.66 -25.01
N ILE A 101 -1.50 -9.76 -25.28
CA ILE A 101 -1.57 -10.49 -26.57
C ILE A 101 -2.91 -11.20 -26.76
N GLY A 102 -3.63 -11.53 -25.65
CA GLY A 102 -4.89 -12.27 -25.70
C GLY A 102 -6.16 -11.43 -25.85
N GLU A 103 -6.07 -10.10 -25.92
CA GLU A 103 -7.26 -9.22 -25.92
C GLU A 103 -7.51 -8.52 -27.27
N PRO A 104 -8.76 -8.56 -27.80
CA PRO A 104 -9.15 -7.67 -28.91
C PRO A 104 -9.15 -6.22 -28.41
N GLN A 105 -8.52 -5.32 -29.17
CA GLN A 105 -8.49 -3.90 -28.86
C GLN A 105 -9.91 -3.36 -28.61
N PRO A 106 -10.15 -2.58 -27.55
CA PRO A 106 -11.46 -1.99 -27.32
C PRO A 106 -11.80 -1.05 -28.50
N LYS A 107 -12.82 -1.43 -29.27
CA LYS A 107 -13.40 -0.52 -30.25
C LYS A 107 -13.87 0.74 -29.52
N ALA A 108 -13.39 1.91 -29.92
CA ALA A 108 -13.84 3.19 -29.41
C ALA A 108 -15.38 3.24 -29.46
N ARG A 109 -16.03 3.06 -28.31
CA ARG A 109 -17.49 3.20 -28.21
C ARG A 109 -17.81 4.69 -28.28
N ARG A 110 -18.35 5.10 -29.45
CA ARG A 110 -19.17 6.30 -29.53
C ARG A 110 -20.32 6.15 -28.54
N ALA A 111 -20.52 7.19 -27.75
CA ALA A 111 -21.65 7.31 -26.85
C ALA A 111 -22.98 7.22 -27.63
N ASP A 112 -23.62 6.06 -27.59
CA ASP A 112 -25.00 5.89 -28.00
C ASP A 112 -25.87 6.05 -26.75
N MET A 113 -26.32 7.28 -26.54
CA MET A 113 -27.35 7.59 -25.56
C MET A 113 -28.72 7.45 -26.21
N GLY A 114 -29.49 6.49 -25.75
CA GLY A 114 -30.94 6.45 -25.85
C GLY A 114 -31.50 5.53 -26.90
N LYS A 115 -31.85 4.31 -26.50
CA LYS A 115 -33.09 3.62 -26.92
C LYS A 115 -33.46 2.57 -25.89
N GLY A 116 -34.74 2.54 -25.53
CA GLY A 116 -35.33 1.70 -24.51
C GLY A 116 -35.22 0.21 -24.81
N PHE A 117 -35.17 -0.55 -23.72
CA PHE A 117 -35.18 -2.02 -23.74
C PHE A 117 -36.58 -2.53 -23.99
N GLU A 118 -36.79 -3.18 -25.14
CA GLU A 118 -37.85 -4.17 -25.33
C GLU A 118 -37.32 -5.56 -24.88
N ARG A 119 -38.15 -6.24 -24.12
CA ARG A 119 -37.90 -7.62 -23.66
C ARG A 119 -38.10 -8.57 -24.85
N SER A 120 -37.16 -9.49 -25.04
CA SER A 120 -37.40 -10.74 -25.77
C SER A 120 -37.08 -11.93 -24.84
N GLU A 121 -38.09 -12.71 -24.57
CA GLU A 121 -37.98 -14.04 -23.96
C GLU A 121 -37.37 -14.98 -24.99
N GLU A 122 -36.45 -15.87 -24.56
CA GLU A 122 -36.32 -17.25 -25.01
C GLU A 122 -35.01 -17.91 -24.51
N GLY A 123 -35.18 -19.08 -23.87
CA GLY A 123 -34.26 -20.22 -24.02
C GLY A 123 -33.17 -20.40 -22.97
N GLU A 124 -33.46 -21.16 -21.90
CA GLU A 124 -32.44 -21.78 -21.04
C GLU A 124 -31.64 -22.86 -21.79
N PRO A 125 -30.37 -23.06 -21.45
CA PRO A 125 -29.76 -24.39 -21.48
C PRO A 125 -29.21 -24.86 -20.14
N GLN A 126 -29.52 -26.10 -19.82
CA GLN A 126 -29.18 -26.85 -18.62
C GLN A 126 -27.66 -27.06 -18.40
N PRO A 127 -27.21 -27.21 -17.14
CA PRO A 127 -25.80 -27.45 -16.83
C PRO A 127 -25.41 -28.91 -16.91
N LYS A 128 -24.34 -29.21 -17.63
CA LYS A 128 -23.67 -30.52 -17.61
C LYS A 128 -22.71 -30.66 -16.43
N ALA A 129 -22.98 -31.64 -15.59
CA ALA A 129 -22.13 -32.10 -14.50
C ALA A 129 -20.72 -32.47 -14.98
N ARG A 130 -19.66 -31.99 -14.33
CA ARG A 130 -18.30 -32.54 -14.42
C ARG A 130 -17.95 -33.29 -13.14
N ARG A 131 -17.53 -34.54 -13.37
CA ARG A 131 -17.04 -35.51 -12.38
C ARG A 131 -15.76 -35.05 -11.74
N ALA A 132 -15.64 -35.30 -10.43
CA ALA A 132 -14.42 -35.27 -9.65
C ALA A 132 -13.44 -36.35 -10.15
N ASP A 133 -12.18 -36.01 -10.30
CA ASP A 133 -11.10 -36.97 -10.44
C ASP A 133 -10.07 -36.78 -9.31
N THR A 134 -9.87 -37.86 -8.62
CA THR A 134 -9.04 -38.00 -7.41
C THR A 134 -7.64 -38.43 -7.78
N GLY A 135 -6.66 -37.77 -7.21
CA GLY A 135 -5.39 -38.36 -6.75
C GLY A 135 -4.37 -38.78 -7.78
N LYS A 136 -3.24 -38.06 -7.81
CA LYS A 136 -1.92 -38.72 -8.06
C LYS A 136 -0.83 -38.02 -7.27
N GLY A 137 -0.01 -38.89 -6.66
CA GLY A 137 1.04 -38.57 -5.73
C GLY A 137 2.22 -37.81 -6.35
N VAL A 138 2.91 -37.11 -5.46
CA VAL A 138 4.16 -36.40 -5.73
C VAL A 138 5.29 -37.43 -5.62
N GLU A 139 5.87 -37.82 -6.75
CA GLU A 139 7.18 -38.47 -6.79
C GLU A 139 8.29 -37.43 -6.62
N ARG A 140 9.18 -37.71 -5.66
CA ARG A 140 10.47 -37.04 -5.51
C ARG A 140 11.39 -37.50 -6.63
N SER A 141 11.97 -36.56 -7.38
CA SER A 141 13.15 -36.82 -8.21
C SER A 141 14.33 -35.99 -7.73
N GLU A 142 15.44 -36.71 -7.64
CA GLU A 142 16.75 -36.30 -7.15
C GLU A 142 17.51 -35.35 -8.07
N GLU A 143 18.38 -34.59 -7.43
CA GLU A 143 19.58 -33.87 -7.83
C GLU A 143 19.94 -33.72 -9.34
N GLY A 144 19.99 -32.47 -9.80
CA GLY A 144 20.59 -32.02 -11.04
C GLY A 144 20.87 -30.54 -11.08
N GLU A 145 22.09 -30.15 -11.37
CA GLU A 145 22.69 -28.79 -11.36
C GLU A 145 21.79 -27.64 -11.81
N PRO A 146 21.67 -26.57 -11.04
CA PRO A 146 20.81 -25.45 -11.40
C PRO A 146 21.61 -24.25 -11.93
N GLN A 147 21.89 -24.17 -13.21
CA GLN A 147 22.48 -22.92 -13.73
C GLN A 147 21.94 -22.36 -15.06
N PRO A 148 21.48 -23.07 -16.06
CA PRO A 148 20.99 -22.43 -17.29
C PRO A 148 19.52 -21.98 -17.23
N LYS A 149 18.69 -22.63 -16.43
CA LYS A 149 17.21 -22.43 -16.48
C LYS A 149 16.73 -21.09 -15.91
N ALA A 150 17.33 -20.57 -14.83
CA ALA A 150 16.88 -19.32 -14.21
C ALA A 150 17.23 -18.10 -15.08
N ARG A 151 18.42 -18.04 -15.68
CA ARG A 151 18.81 -16.98 -16.63
C ARG A 151 17.92 -16.98 -17.88
N ARG A 152 17.57 -18.15 -18.41
CA ARG A 152 16.73 -18.29 -19.60
C ARG A 152 15.29 -17.86 -19.34
N ALA A 153 14.72 -18.17 -18.19
CA ALA A 153 13.38 -17.75 -17.79
C ALA A 153 13.27 -16.23 -17.54
N ASP A 154 14.34 -15.60 -17.04
CA ASP A 154 14.40 -14.15 -16.87
C ASP A 154 14.52 -13.42 -18.23
N MET A 155 15.26 -13.99 -19.19
CA MET A 155 15.39 -13.43 -20.55
C MET A 155 14.08 -13.53 -21.35
N GLU A 156 13.32 -14.58 -21.21
CA GLU A 156 12.00 -14.74 -21.87
C GLU A 156 10.97 -13.69 -21.38
N LYS A 157 11.20 -13.08 -20.21
CA LYS A 157 10.36 -12.03 -19.63
C LYS A 157 10.89 -10.61 -19.83
N GLY A 158 12.08 -10.44 -20.39
CA GLY A 158 12.71 -9.14 -20.61
C GLY A 158 12.04 -8.31 -21.72
N ALA A 159 12.33 -7.01 -21.78
CA ALA A 159 11.95 -6.14 -22.89
C ALA A 159 12.82 -6.43 -24.12
N THR A 160 12.25 -6.44 -25.33
CA THR A 160 13.06 -6.47 -26.55
C THR A 160 13.62 -5.07 -26.83
N LEU A 161 14.73 -5.00 -27.58
CA LEU A 161 15.30 -3.71 -28.01
C LEU A 161 14.35 -2.93 -28.92
N ASP A 162 13.44 -3.59 -29.64
CA ASP A 162 12.39 -2.92 -30.42
C ASP A 162 11.34 -2.26 -29.51
N GLU A 163 10.93 -2.94 -28.45
CA GLU A 163 10.04 -2.37 -27.44
C GLU A 163 10.71 -1.19 -26.70
N VAL A 164 12.01 -1.27 -26.44
CA VAL A 164 12.78 -0.15 -25.90
C VAL A 164 12.78 1.02 -26.89
N ALA A 165 12.99 0.76 -28.20
CA ALA A 165 12.98 1.81 -29.22
C ALA A 165 11.63 2.52 -29.34
N GLU A 166 10.52 1.78 -29.22
CA GLU A 166 9.17 2.37 -29.23
C GLU A 166 8.92 3.33 -28.05
N HIS A 167 9.68 3.21 -26.96
CA HIS A 167 9.50 3.97 -25.71
C HIS A 167 10.72 4.82 -25.33
N ALA A 168 11.65 5.06 -26.26
CA ALA A 168 12.92 5.75 -25.96
C ALA A 168 12.78 7.26 -25.74
N GLY A 169 11.71 7.90 -26.22
CA GLY A 169 11.51 9.35 -26.12
C GLY A 169 11.55 9.87 -24.68
N GLY A 170 12.38 10.89 -24.41
CA GLY A 170 12.56 11.49 -23.09
C GLY A 170 13.32 10.62 -22.06
N LEU A 171 13.98 9.55 -22.52
CA LEU A 171 14.83 8.69 -21.70
C LEU A 171 16.30 8.88 -22.03
N VAL A 172 17.14 8.79 -20.99
CA VAL A 172 18.60 8.70 -21.09
C VAL A 172 19.02 7.26 -20.81
N CYS A 173 19.87 6.72 -21.66
CA CYS A 173 20.40 5.36 -21.61
C CYS A 173 21.82 5.34 -21.08
N LEU A 174 22.09 4.58 -20.01
CA LEU A 174 23.42 4.19 -19.60
C LEU A 174 23.74 2.82 -20.21
N THR A 175 24.98 2.59 -20.64
CA THR A 175 25.34 1.31 -21.27
C THR A 175 25.41 0.11 -20.33
N GLY A 176 25.25 0.35 -19.04
CA GLY A 176 25.20 -0.66 -18.00
C GLY A 176 26.59 -1.11 -17.52
N SER A 177 26.56 -1.89 -16.47
CA SER A 177 27.75 -2.46 -15.81
C SER A 177 28.22 -3.77 -16.43
N GLY A 178 28.89 -4.62 -15.65
CA GLY A 178 29.31 -5.97 -16.07
C GLY A 178 28.16 -6.92 -16.42
N ASP A 179 26.94 -6.62 -15.98
CA ASP A 179 25.70 -7.28 -16.36
C ASP A 179 24.90 -6.49 -17.44
N GLY A 180 25.50 -5.40 -17.98
CA GLY A 180 24.92 -4.60 -19.04
C GLY A 180 25.02 -5.26 -20.43
N PRO A 181 24.23 -4.78 -21.41
CA PRO A 181 24.16 -5.38 -22.74
C PRO A 181 25.48 -5.32 -23.52
N LEU A 182 26.30 -4.27 -23.30
CA LEU A 182 27.60 -4.18 -23.96
C LEU A 182 28.62 -5.15 -23.37
N ALA A 183 28.70 -5.27 -22.06
CA ALA A 183 29.60 -6.19 -21.39
C ALA A 183 29.28 -7.64 -21.77
N LEU A 184 28.00 -8.01 -21.79
CA LEU A 184 27.56 -9.33 -22.19
C LEU A 184 27.87 -9.61 -23.67
N ALA A 185 27.64 -8.65 -24.57
CA ALA A 185 27.96 -8.80 -25.99
C ALA A 185 29.48 -8.93 -26.21
N LEU A 186 30.29 -8.20 -25.42
CA LEU A 186 31.76 -8.29 -25.47
C LEU A 186 32.25 -9.67 -25.02
N GLU A 187 31.67 -10.24 -23.96
CA GLU A 187 32.02 -11.55 -23.42
C GLU A 187 31.59 -12.71 -24.34
N THR A 188 30.43 -12.61 -25.00
CA THR A 188 29.85 -13.70 -25.78
C THR A 188 30.17 -13.65 -27.28
N GLY A 189 30.32 -12.44 -27.85
CA GLY A 189 30.51 -12.22 -29.29
C GLY A 189 31.67 -11.28 -29.64
N GLY A 190 32.46 -10.88 -28.66
CA GLY A 190 33.64 -10.02 -28.85
C GLY A 190 33.32 -8.58 -29.23
N ALA A 191 34.35 -7.82 -29.58
CA ALA A 191 34.28 -6.38 -29.85
C ALA A 191 33.26 -6.01 -30.98
N ALA A 192 33.14 -6.84 -32.01
CA ALA A 192 32.23 -6.57 -33.13
C ALA A 192 30.76 -6.63 -32.68
N ALA A 193 30.38 -7.65 -31.89
CA ALA A 193 29.02 -7.78 -31.35
C ALA A 193 28.70 -6.63 -30.40
N ALA A 194 29.64 -6.23 -29.54
CA ALA A 194 29.45 -5.12 -28.62
C ALA A 194 29.29 -3.79 -29.36
N ARG A 195 30.03 -3.54 -30.45
CA ARG A 195 29.85 -2.37 -31.33
C ARG A 195 28.46 -2.34 -31.96
N THR A 196 28.02 -3.42 -32.57
CA THR A 196 26.66 -3.53 -33.14
C THR A 196 25.60 -3.20 -32.08
N ARG A 197 25.79 -3.67 -30.85
CA ARG A 197 24.89 -3.35 -29.75
C ARG A 197 24.91 -1.86 -29.39
N LEU A 198 26.09 -1.25 -29.31
CA LEU A 198 26.25 0.18 -29.04
C LEU A 198 25.63 1.04 -30.14
N ASP A 199 25.89 0.72 -31.40
CA ASP A 199 25.34 1.42 -32.57
C ASP A 199 23.80 1.37 -32.56
N ARG A 200 23.23 0.23 -32.18
CA ARG A 200 21.77 0.10 -31.99
C ARG A 200 21.22 0.98 -30.87
N LEU A 201 21.89 1.06 -29.70
CA LEU A 201 21.49 1.96 -28.62
C LEU A 201 21.58 3.42 -29.05
N VAL A 202 22.65 3.79 -29.77
CA VAL A 202 22.81 5.16 -30.30
C VAL A 202 21.73 5.48 -31.34
N GLY A 203 21.38 4.53 -32.19
CA GLY A 203 20.27 4.69 -33.16
C GLY A 203 18.91 4.85 -32.47
N THR A 204 18.71 4.19 -31.33
CA THR A 204 17.47 4.23 -30.56
C THR A 204 17.30 5.54 -29.78
N PHE A 205 18.32 5.96 -29.01
CA PHE A 205 18.21 7.09 -28.08
C PHE A 205 18.80 8.39 -28.64
N GLY A 206 19.61 8.33 -29.70
CA GLY A 206 20.43 9.44 -30.18
C GLY A 206 21.71 9.60 -29.35
N ARG A 207 22.75 10.17 -29.96
CA ARG A 207 24.09 10.32 -29.33
C ARG A 207 24.09 11.11 -28.03
N GLY A 208 23.24 12.15 -27.92
CA GLY A 208 23.16 12.99 -26.72
C GLY A 208 22.52 12.30 -25.52
N ASN A 209 21.86 11.15 -25.72
CA ASN A 209 21.12 10.42 -24.68
C ASN A 209 21.72 9.05 -24.37
N VAL A 210 22.90 8.73 -24.91
CA VAL A 210 23.64 7.49 -24.58
C VAL A 210 24.93 7.85 -23.88
N PHE A 211 25.12 7.35 -22.66
CA PHE A 211 26.31 7.52 -21.87
C PHE A 211 27.01 6.18 -21.69
N VAL A 212 28.32 6.15 -21.99
CA VAL A 212 29.14 4.95 -21.78
C VAL A 212 29.55 4.89 -20.31
N GLU A 213 28.94 3.94 -19.59
CA GLU A 213 29.08 3.80 -18.15
C GLU A 213 30.37 3.09 -17.76
N LEU A 214 31.19 3.71 -16.92
CA LEU A 214 32.40 3.15 -16.34
C LEU A 214 32.20 2.89 -14.84
N GLN A 215 32.66 1.72 -14.39
CA GLN A 215 32.61 1.33 -12.97
C GLN A 215 33.97 0.79 -12.51
N ARG A 216 34.38 1.19 -11.30
CA ARG A 216 35.62 0.74 -10.66
C ARG A 216 35.36 0.22 -9.26
N ARG A 217 35.29 -1.09 -9.15
CA ARG A 217 35.02 -1.81 -7.88
C ARG A 217 36.22 -2.63 -7.43
N LEU A 218 37.42 -2.19 -7.81
CA LEU A 218 38.69 -2.82 -7.47
C LEU A 218 38.81 -4.28 -7.96
N ARG A 219 38.25 -4.58 -9.15
CA ARG A 219 38.33 -5.87 -9.80
C ARG A 219 39.19 -5.78 -11.05
N ARG A 220 40.21 -6.67 -11.16
CA ARG A 220 41.15 -6.66 -12.29
C ARG A 220 40.45 -6.76 -13.66
N ALA A 221 39.40 -7.53 -13.77
CA ALA A 221 38.65 -7.69 -15.02
C ALA A 221 37.86 -6.43 -15.46
N GLU A 222 37.65 -5.48 -14.57
CA GLU A 222 36.96 -4.23 -14.91
C GLU A 222 37.85 -3.28 -15.70
N GLU A 223 39.15 -3.24 -15.45
CA GLU A 223 40.08 -2.30 -16.13
C GLU A 223 40.16 -2.59 -17.63
N ALA A 224 40.34 -3.85 -18.03
CA ALA A 224 40.37 -4.22 -19.45
C ALA A 224 39.08 -3.85 -20.18
N ARG A 225 37.94 -4.05 -19.52
CA ARG A 225 36.63 -3.64 -20.05
C ARG A 225 36.49 -2.12 -20.13
N ASN A 226 36.88 -1.38 -19.09
CA ASN A 226 36.81 0.06 -19.06
C ASN A 226 37.73 0.70 -20.14
N GLU A 227 38.91 0.13 -20.40
CA GLU A 227 39.79 0.56 -21.47
C GLU A 227 39.12 0.40 -22.85
N TRP A 228 38.50 -0.75 -23.11
CA TRP A 228 37.72 -0.97 -24.32
C TRP A 228 36.56 0.03 -24.43
N LEU A 229 35.76 0.23 -23.36
CA LEU A 229 34.63 1.18 -23.32
C LEU A 229 35.10 2.62 -23.59
N ARG A 230 36.21 3.06 -23.03
CA ARG A 230 36.80 4.39 -23.29
C ARG A 230 37.20 4.57 -24.75
N SER A 231 37.83 3.55 -25.33
CA SER A 231 38.21 3.55 -26.75
C SER A 231 37.01 3.65 -27.67
N GLU A 232 35.92 2.88 -27.38
CA GLU A 232 34.69 2.91 -28.15
C GLU A 232 33.88 4.20 -27.97
N ALA A 233 33.88 4.77 -26.77
CA ALA A 233 33.28 6.07 -26.50
C ALA A 233 33.96 7.17 -27.32
N ALA A 234 35.32 7.21 -27.32
CA ALA A 234 36.07 8.15 -28.12
C ALA A 234 35.82 7.97 -29.64
N ARG A 235 35.83 6.73 -30.13
CA ARG A 235 35.52 6.39 -31.54
C ARG A 235 34.11 6.84 -31.96
N SER A 236 33.16 6.70 -31.09
CA SER A 236 31.75 6.99 -31.39
C SER A 236 31.31 8.40 -30.98
N GLY A 237 32.21 9.21 -30.38
CA GLY A 237 31.90 10.54 -29.87
C GLY A 237 30.82 10.54 -28.78
N LEU A 238 30.86 9.55 -27.88
CA LEU A 238 29.87 9.41 -26.79
C LEU A 238 30.48 9.88 -25.46
N PRO A 239 29.69 10.50 -24.59
CA PRO A 239 30.15 10.89 -23.25
C PRO A 239 30.38 9.67 -22.35
N LEU A 240 31.46 9.73 -21.57
CA LEU A 240 31.74 8.77 -20.49
C LEU A 240 30.99 9.17 -19.23
N LEU A 241 30.57 8.19 -18.42
CA LEU A 241 29.91 8.42 -17.15
C LEU A 241 30.45 7.50 -16.06
N ALA A 242 30.91 8.05 -14.95
CA ALA A 242 31.32 7.28 -13.79
C ALA A 242 30.15 6.97 -12.88
N THR A 243 29.97 5.70 -12.49
CA THR A 243 29.02 5.26 -11.45
C THR A 243 29.67 4.18 -10.57
N ASN A 244 29.08 3.91 -9.40
CA ASN A 244 29.44 2.76 -8.57
C ASN A 244 28.36 1.66 -8.59
N ALA A 245 27.17 1.94 -9.09
CA ALA A 245 25.98 1.08 -9.07
C ALA A 245 25.78 0.41 -7.69
N PRO A 246 25.63 1.21 -6.61
CA PRO A 246 25.56 0.69 -5.26
C PRO A 246 24.30 -0.16 -5.06
N ARG A 247 24.47 -1.25 -4.28
CA ARG A 247 23.40 -2.15 -3.79
C ARG A 247 23.30 -2.08 -2.26
N LEU A 248 24.20 -1.34 -1.64
CA LEU A 248 24.37 -1.13 -0.21
C LEU A 248 24.45 0.36 0.06
N ALA A 249 23.87 0.83 1.14
CA ALA A 249 24.16 2.19 1.62
C ALA A 249 25.58 2.26 2.23
N GLU A 250 26.00 1.20 2.93
CA GLU A 250 27.30 1.11 3.61
C GLU A 250 27.94 -0.27 3.41
N ARG A 251 29.29 -0.31 3.50
CA ARG A 251 30.08 -1.56 3.37
C ARG A 251 29.63 -2.64 4.37
N GLY A 252 29.23 -2.23 5.59
CA GLY A 252 28.80 -3.12 6.65
C GLY A 252 27.56 -3.96 6.34
N GLN A 253 26.75 -3.57 5.35
CA GLN A 253 25.57 -4.30 4.90
C GLN A 253 25.87 -5.51 4.00
N ARG A 254 27.14 -5.76 3.66
CA ARG A 254 27.57 -6.87 2.82
C ARG A 254 27.06 -8.25 3.29
N PRO A 255 27.14 -8.62 4.58
CA PRO A 255 26.61 -9.91 5.02
C PRO A 255 25.13 -10.11 4.77
N LEU A 256 24.34 -9.03 4.85
CA LEU A 256 22.92 -9.03 4.50
C LEU A 256 22.71 -9.29 3.01
N LEU A 257 23.46 -8.63 2.13
CA LEU A 257 23.38 -8.86 0.68
C LEU A 257 23.78 -10.31 0.32
N ASP A 258 24.77 -10.88 0.99
CA ASP A 258 25.17 -12.28 0.81
C ASP A 258 24.05 -13.24 1.25
N ALA A 259 23.38 -12.95 2.37
CA ALA A 259 22.21 -13.72 2.82
C ALA A 259 21.04 -13.63 1.82
N LEU A 260 20.73 -12.42 1.32
CA LEU A 260 19.71 -12.22 0.29
C LEU A 260 20.04 -12.97 -1.01
N THR A 261 21.32 -12.99 -1.41
CA THR A 261 21.81 -13.77 -2.54
C THR A 261 21.59 -15.27 -2.33
N CYS A 262 21.88 -15.78 -1.13
CA CYS A 262 21.62 -17.18 -0.79
C CYS A 262 20.12 -17.53 -0.82
N ILE A 263 19.26 -16.64 -0.31
CA ILE A 263 17.80 -16.80 -0.38
C ILE A 263 17.35 -16.87 -1.85
N ARG A 264 17.86 -15.96 -2.68
CA ARG A 264 17.52 -15.92 -4.13
C ARG A 264 17.87 -17.20 -4.86
N HIS A 265 19.02 -17.79 -4.56
CA HIS A 265 19.55 -18.99 -5.23
C HIS A 265 19.23 -20.29 -4.47
N HIS A 266 18.40 -20.23 -3.41
CA HIS A 266 18.03 -21.38 -2.59
C HIS A 266 19.25 -22.18 -2.08
N THR A 267 20.30 -21.49 -1.64
CA THR A 267 21.55 -22.06 -1.18
C THR A 267 21.92 -21.58 0.23
N THR A 268 23.00 -22.14 0.79
CA THR A 268 23.56 -21.72 2.08
C THR A 268 24.83 -20.87 1.87
N LEU A 269 25.25 -20.09 2.85
CA LEU A 269 26.49 -19.30 2.78
C LEU A 269 27.71 -20.19 2.50
N ASP A 270 27.78 -21.39 3.10
CA ASP A 270 28.88 -22.31 2.93
C ASP A 270 28.97 -22.90 1.50
N ARG A 271 27.86 -22.89 0.73
CA ARG A 271 27.77 -23.44 -0.62
C ARG A 271 27.67 -22.39 -1.72
N ALA A 272 27.45 -21.13 -1.36
CA ALA A 272 27.17 -20.06 -2.32
C ALA A 272 28.36 -19.74 -3.24
N GLY A 273 29.60 -19.86 -2.77
CA GLY A 273 30.80 -19.70 -3.59
C GLY A 273 30.79 -18.44 -4.46
N ARG A 274 30.93 -18.62 -5.77
CA ARG A 274 30.96 -17.52 -6.76
C ARG A 274 29.63 -16.78 -6.97
N LEU A 275 28.53 -17.20 -6.34
CA LEU A 275 27.27 -16.46 -6.36
C LEU A 275 27.35 -15.18 -5.53
N LEU A 276 28.20 -15.20 -4.49
CA LEU A 276 28.42 -14.03 -3.63
C LEU A 276 29.23 -12.98 -4.39
N ALA A 277 29.01 -11.72 -4.03
CA ALA A 277 29.81 -10.63 -4.60
C ALA A 277 31.27 -10.76 -4.18
N ASP A 278 32.24 -10.42 -5.04
CA ASP A 278 33.66 -10.60 -4.77
C ASP A 278 34.17 -9.71 -3.62
N ASN A 279 33.57 -8.54 -3.45
CA ASN A 279 33.93 -7.57 -2.42
C ASN A 279 32.72 -6.73 -1.97
N SER A 280 32.91 -5.80 -1.04
CA SER A 280 31.88 -4.90 -0.50
C SER A 280 31.86 -3.52 -1.20
N GLU A 281 32.43 -3.38 -2.37
CA GLU A 281 32.64 -2.07 -3.03
C GLU A 281 31.36 -1.50 -3.67
N ARG A 282 30.28 -2.27 -3.76
CA ARG A 282 28.97 -1.79 -4.23
C ARG A 282 28.17 -1.07 -3.13
N HIS A 283 28.83 -0.19 -2.39
CA HIS A 283 28.20 0.72 -1.43
C HIS A 283 28.16 2.15 -1.99
N LEU A 284 27.30 3.00 -1.42
CA LEU A 284 27.26 4.40 -1.80
C LEU A 284 28.55 5.10 -1.34
N ARG A 285 29.29 5.68 -2.29
CA ARG A 285 30.62 6.28 -2.06
C ARG A 285 30.55 7.79 -1.94
N PRO A 286 31.45 8.42 -1.13
CA PRO A 286 31.63 9.87 -1.12
C PRO A 286 32.12 10.39 -2.50
N PRO A 287 31.69 11.58 -2.93
CA PRO A 287 32.19 12.20 -4.19
C PRO A 287 33.68 12.20 -4.31
N ARG A 288 34.41 12.60 -3.26
CA ARG A 288 35.89 12.64 -3.24
C ARG A 288 36.55 11.28 -3.47
N GLU A 289 35.92 10.18 -3.08
CA GLU A 289 36.44 8.83 -3.35
C GLU A 289 36.27 8.47 -4.82
N MET A 290 35.15 8.84 -5.44
CA MET A 290 34.91 8.64 -6.86
C MET A 290 35.83 9.50 -7.71
N GLU A 291 36.07 10.76 -7.35
CA GLU A 291 37.05 11.65 -8.00
C GLU A 291 38.45 11.04 -7.99
N ARG A 292 38.88 10.44 -6.89
CA ARG A 292 40.20 9.73 -6.81
C ARG A 292 40.23 8.47 -7.66
N LEU A 293 39.13 7.68 -7.65
CA LEU A 293 39.05 6.43 -8.43
C LEU A 293 39.10 6.69 -9.94
N PHE A 294 38.59 7.83 -10.39
CA PHE A 294 38.56 8.24 -11.80
C PHE A 294 39.49 9.45 -12.10
N ALA A 295 40.61 9.58 -11.35
CA ALA A 295 41.55 10.68 -11.54
C ALA A 295 42.17 10.71 -12.94
N ASP A 296 42.23 9.57 -13.64
CA ASP A 296 42.69 9.43 -15.04
C ASP A 296 41.58 9.67 -16.08
N CYS A 297 40.35 9.90 -15.63
CA CYS A 297 39.18 10.12 -16.48
C CYS A 297 38.17 11.08 -15.77
N PRO A 298 38.59 12.31 -15.42
CA PRO A 298 37.78 13.23 -14.61
C PRO A 298 36.52 13.70 -15.31
N GLU A 299 36.46 13.66 -16.65
CA GLU A 299 35.30 13.96 -17.45
C GLU A 299 34.13 13.01 -17.16
N ALA A 300 34.40 11.73 -16.88
CA ALA A 300 33.35 10.77 -16.53
C ALA A 300 32.66 11.13 -15.21
N VAL A 301 33.38 11.71 -14.27
CA VAL A 301 32.83 12.21 -13.00
C VAL A 301 32.09 13.54 -13.23
N ALA A 302 32.64 14.46 -14.01
CA ALA A 302 31.98 15.74 -14.32
C ALA A 302 30.64 15.52 -15.02
N ASN A 303 30.59 14.63 -16.00
CA ASN A 303 29.39 14.28 -16.76
C ASN A 303 28.26 13.73 -15.85
N SER A 304 28.60 13.10 -14.70
CA SER A 304 27.57 12.64 -13.76
C SER A 304 26.81 13.80 -13.10
N GLY A 305 27.52 14.87 -12.76
CA GLY A 305 26.92 16.10 -12.24
C GLY A 305 26.14 16.87 -13.30
N GLU A 306 26.68 16.98 -14.53
CA GLU A 306 26.01 17.66 -15.64
C GLU A 306 24.70 16.91 -16.04
N LEU A 307 24.74 15.59 -16.14
CA LEU A 307 23.56 14.78 -16.41
C LEU A 307 22.53 14.90 -15.29
N ALA A 308 22.95 14.93 -14.02
CA ALA A 308 22.05 15.10 -12.89
C ALA A 308 21.26 16.43 -12.95
N ILE A 309 21.88 17.50 -13.44
CA ILE A 309 21.22 18.81 -13.66
C ILE A 309 20.21 18.73 -14.81
N ARG A 310 20.54 18.00 -15.87
CA ARG A 310 19.68 17.79 -17.04
C ARG A 310 18.42 16.97 -16.70
N LEU A 311 18.51 16.02 -15.77
CA LEU A 311 17.42 15.16 -15.33
C LEU A 311 16.46 15.95 -14.42
N ALA A 312 15.57 16.74 -15.00
CA ALA A 312 14.67 17.65 -14.26
C ALA A 312 13.36 17.01 -13.79
N PHE A 313 13.06 15.78 -14.21
CA PHE A 313 11.80 15.10 -13.84
C PHE A 313 11.80 14.65 -12.38
N THR A 314 10.69 14.90 -11.68
CA THR A 314 10.43 14.39 -10.33
C THR A 314 9.01 13.82 -10.22
N LEU A 315 8.75 12.96 -9.22
CA LEU A 315 7.42 12.38 -9.01
C LEU A 315 6.36 13.38 -8.50
N LYS A 316 6.67 14.66 -8.41
CA LYS A 316 5.74 15.70 -7.97
C LYS A 316 4.52 15.84 -8.90
N HIS A 317 4.69 15.60 -10.20
CA HIS A 317 3.67 15.79 -11.22
C HIS A 317 3.58 14.56 -12.13
N LEU A 318 2.91 13.52 -11.64
CA LEU A 318 2.75 12.24 -12.36
C LEU A 318 1.72 12.31 -13.50
N GLY A 319 0.92 13.38 -13.59
CA GLY A 319 -0.16 13.50 -14.56
C GLY A 319 -1.38 12.62 -14.25
N TYR A 320 -1.46 12.06 -13.02
CA TYR A 320 -2.64 11.31 -12.60
C TYR A 320 -3.87 12.21 -12.56
N ARG A 321 -4.98 11.71 -13.13
CA ARG A 321 -6.30 12.32 -13.03
C ARG A 321 -7.31 11.26 -12.63
N PHE A 322 -8.13 11.58 -11.62
CA PHE A 322 -9.28 10.75 -11.31
C PHE A 322 -10.31 10.88 -12.44
N PRO A 323 -11.05 9.80 -12.81
CA PRO A 323 -11.96 9.85 -13.94
C PRO A 323 -13.11 10.83 -13.75
N ASP A 324 -13.49 11.49 -14.83
CA ASP A 324 -14.75 12.26 -14.88
C ASP A 324 -15.93 11.29 -14.95
N TYR A 325 -16.97 11.59 -14.20
CA TYR A 325 -18.23 10.86 -14.28
C TYR A 325 -19.06 11.38 -15.48
N PRO A 326 -19.58 10.52 -16.36
CA PRO A 326 -20.42 10.95 -17.48
C PRO A 326 -21.75 11.53 -16.96
N LEU A 327 -21.95 12.81 -17.20
CA LEU A 327 -23.09 13.57 -16.71
C LEU A 327 -24.22 13.69 -17.76
N PRO A 328 -25.48 13.84 -17.35
CA PRO A 328 -26.54 14.28 -18.23
C PRO A 328 -26.22 15.65 -18.84
N PRO A 329 -26.68 15.96 -20.08
CA PRO A 329 -26.42 17.21 -20.76
C PRO A 329 -26.80 18.43 -19.90
N GLY A 330 -25.88 19.42 -19.80
CA GLY A 330 -26.09 20.66 -19.10
C GLY A 330 -25.93 20.58 -17.57
N GLN A 331 -25.52 19.45 -17.01
CA GLN A 331 -25.28 19.30 -15.57
C GLN A 331 -23.80 19.40 -15.21
N THR A 332 -23.51 19.93 -14.04
CA THR A 332 -22.17 19.90 -13.42
C THR A 332 -22.08 18.71 -12.44
N PRO A 333 -20.86 18.19 -12.15
CA PRO A 333 -20.71 17.09 -11.19
C PRO A 333 -21.36 17.37 -9.84
N ILE A 334 -21.13 18.54 -9.27
CA ILE A 334 -21.72 18.93 -7.97
C ILE A 334 -23.23 19.14 -8.07
N GLY A 335 -23.75 19.66 -9.19
CA GLY A 335 -25.19 19.84 -9.42
C GLY A 335 -25.90 18.49 -9.46
N PHE A 336 -25.33 17.53 -10.17
CA PHE A 336 -25.88 16.17 -10.24
C PHE A 336 -25.78 15.44 -8.91
N LEU A 337 -24.65 15.54 -8.21
CA LEU A 337 -24.50 14.97 -6.86
C LEU A 337 -25.52 15.56 -5.89
N ARG A 338 -25.76 16.86 -5.92
CA ARG A 338 -26.77 17.56 -5.12
C ARG A 338 -28.17 17.04 -5.40
N HIS A 339 -28.50 16.84 -6.67
CA HIS A 339 -29.79 16.24 -7.09
C HIS A 339 -29.98 14.84 -6.49
N LEU A 340 -28.99 13.97 -6.64
CA LEU A 340 -29.03 12.61 -6.12
C LEU A 340 -29.14 12.58 -4.59
N ALA A 341 -28.33 13.38 -3.91
CA ALA A 341 -28.35 13.48 -2.44
C ALA A 341 -29.71 13.99 -1.91
N GLU A 342 -30.33 14.97 -2.57
CA GLU A 342 -31.65 15.48 -2.17
C GLU A 342 -32.76 14.43 -2.43
N ALA A 343 -32.71 13.70 -3.56
CA ALA A 343 -33.62 12.60 -3.83
C ALA A 343 -33.53 11.51 -2.76
N GLY A 344 -32.30 11.08 -2.44
CA GLY A 344 -32.06 10.09 -1.40
C GLY A 344 -32.44 10.56 0.01
N ARG A 345 -32.19 11.84 0.35
CA ARG A 345 -32.63 12.44 1.62
C ARG A 345 -34.14 12.33 1.80
N ARG A 346 -34.93 12.64 0.77
CA ARG A 346 -36.40 12.53 0.84
C ARG A 346 -36.87 11.13 1.17
N VAL A 347 -36.20 10.12 0.65
CA VAL A 347 -36.52 8.71 0.93
C VAL A 347 -36.07 8.31 2.34
N ARG A 348 -34.81 8.60 2.68
CA ARG A 348 -34.15 8.12 3.92
C ARG A 348 -34.71 8.76 5.19
N TYR A 349 -35.12 10.03 5.12
CA TYR A 349 -35.60 10.79 6.27
C TYR A 349 -37.10 11.09 6.22
N ALA A 350 -37.87 10.36 5.41
CA ALA A 350 -39.32 10.59 5.23
C ALA A 350 -40.14 10.48 6.52
N ARG A 351 -39.68 9.65 7.47
CA ARG A 351 -40.48 9.26 8.67
C ARG A 351 -40.34 10.26 9.83
N ASP A 352 -39.31 11.11 9.85
CA ASP A 352 -39.05 12.06 10.95
C ASP A 352 -38.77 13.48 10.39
N PRO A 353 -39.75 14.39 10.40
CA PRO A 353 -39.59 15.76 9.90
C PRO A 353 -38.52 16.59 10.64
N LYS A 354 -38.28 16.33 11.93
CA LYS A 354 -37.25 17.05 12.70
C LYS A 354 -35.87 16.59 12.30
N LEU A 355 -35.70 15.29 12.18
CA LEU A 355 -34.46 14.69 11.69
C LEU A 355 -34.18 15.08 10.23
N ALA A 356 -35.22 15.10 9.38
CA ALA A 356 -35.14 15.53 7.99
C ALA A 356 -34.63 16.98 7.83
N ALA A 357 -35.06 17.90 8.71
CA ALA A 357 -34.59 19.28 8.72
C ALA A 357 -33.10 19.39 9.12
N ARG A 358 -32.68 18.63 10.15
CA ARG A 358 -31.26 18.52 10.55
C ARG A 358 -30.41 17.93 9.42
N ALA A 359 -30.86 16.84 8.80
CA ALA A 359 -30.19 16.16 7.71
C ALA A 359 -30.01 17.08 6.49
N ARG A 360 -31.04 17.88 6.14
CA ARG A 360 -30.96 18.84 5.04
C ARG A 360 -29.83 19.86 5.27
N LYS A 361 -29.72 20.38 6.49
CA LYS A 361 -28.67 21.36 6.86
C LYS A 361 -27.27 20.70 6.78
N GLN A 362 -27.15 19.49 7.30
CA GLN A 362 -25.87 18.73 7.29
C GLN A 362 -25.45 18.38 5.87
N ILE A 363 -26.33 17.84 5.03
CA ILE A 363 -26.08 17.51 3.63
C ILE A 363 -25.64 18.74 2.83
N ALA A 364 -26.29 19.89 3.03
CA ALA A 364 -25.88 21.13 2.36
C ALA A 364 -24.45 21.53 2.72
N ARG A 365 -24.10 21.50 4.02
CA ARG A 365 -22.73 21.78 4.51
C ARG A 365 -21.70 20.81 3.92
N GLU A 366 -22.01 19.52 3.88
CA GLU A 366 -21.13 18.50 3.31
C GLU A 366 -20.92 18.69 1.80
N LEU A 367 -21.98 18.95 1.05
CA LEU A 367 -21.91 19.21 -0.40
C LEU A 367 -21.12 20.49 -0.72
N ASP A 368 -21.21 21.51 0.11
CA ASP A 368 -20.42 22.74 -0.07
C ASP A 368 -18.91 22.46 0.16
N LEU A 369 -18.56 21.62 1.14
CA LEU A 369 -17.17 21.19 1.32
C LEU A 369 -16.67 20.28 0.17
N ILE A 370 -17.50 19.33 -0.27
CA ILE A 370 -17.20 18.45 -1.43
C ILE A 370 -16.96 19.29 -2.69
N ALA A 371 -17.75 20.37 -2.88
CA ALA A 371 -17.57 21.27 -4.01
C ALA A 371 -16.25 22.06 -3.93
N ARG A 372 -15.92 22.62 -2.74
CA ARG A 372 -14.65 23.36 -2.55
C ARG A 372 -13.41 22.49 -2.78
N LEU A 373 -13.49 21.21 -2.42
CA LEU A 373 -12.39 20.26 -2.58
C LEU A 373 -12.40 19.55 -3.93
N ASP A 374 -13.33 19.88 -4.84
CA ASP A 374 -13.50 19.25 -6.17
C ASP A 374 -13.63 17.72 -6.15
N LEU A 375 -14.37 17.19 -5.16
CA LEU A 375 -14.50 15.74 -4.93
C LEU A 375 -15.81 15.15 -5.49
N ALA A 376 -16.66 15.93 -6.13
CA ALA A 376 -17.97 15.49 -6.61
C ALA A 376 -17.86 14.28 -7.56
N GLY A 377 -16.87 14.25 -8.46
CA GLY A 377 -16.61 13.11 -9.36
C GLY A 377 -16.32 11.81 -8.62
N TYR A 378 -15.56 11.87 -7.53
CA TYR A 378 -15.26 10.70 -6.68
C TYR A 378 -16.53 10.10 -6.09
N PHE A 379 -17.39 10.94 -5.49
CA PHE A 379 -18.66 10.46 -4.91
C PHE A 379 -19.59 9.86 -5.97
N LEU A 380 -19.61 10.43 -7.16
CA LEU A 380 -20.42 9.92 -8.28
C LEU A 380 -19.93 8.55 -8.78
N ILE A 381 -18.62 8.33 -8.84
CA ILE A 381 -18.05 7.03 -9.21
C ILE A 381 -18.34 5.97 -8.15
N VAL A 382 -18.20 6.30 -6.87
CA VAL A 382 -18.55 5.37 -5.79
C VAL A 382 -20.06 5.06 -5.78
N TRP A 383 -20.89 6.07 -6.00
CA TRP A 383 -22.34 5.90 -6.15
C TRP A 383 -22.69 4.97 -7.34
N ASP A 384 -22.02 5.13 -8.48
CA ASP A 384 -22.22 4.27 -9.65
C ASP A 384 -21.91 2.80 -9.37
N LEU A 385 -20.82 2.53 -8.60
CA LEU A 385 -20.51 1.17 -8.15
C LEU A 385 -21.60 0.59 -7.25
N VAL A 386 -22.16 1.42 -6.37
CA VAL A 386 -23.28 1.00 -5.50
C VAL A 386 -24.55 0.74 -6.33
N GLU A 387 -24.84 1.57 -7.31
CA GLU A 387 -25.98 1.38 -8.23
C GLU A 387 -25.80 0.14 -9.13
N TYR A 388 -24.56 -0.15 -9.57
CA TYR A 388 -24.27 -1.41 -10.24
C TYR A 388 -24.58 -2.60 -9.33
N CYS A 389 -24.12 -2.57 -8.09
CA CYS A 389 -24.43 -3.63 -7.10
C CYS A 389 -25.94 -3.83 -6.91
N ARG A 390 -26.71 -2.75 -6.82
CA ARG A 390 -28.18 -2.82 -6.68
C ARG A 390 -28.84 -3.46 -7.89
N ARG A 391 -28.46 -3.04 -9.11
CA ARG A 391 -28.99 -3.63 -10.36
C ARG A 391 -28.71 -5.12 -10.47
N GLU A 392 -27.53 -5.53 -10.02
CA GLU A 392 -27.09 -6.92 -10.04
C GLU A 392 -27.50 -7.71 -8.78
N SER A 393 -28.33 -7.11 -7.91
CA SER A 393 -28.76 -7.71 -6.65
C SER A 393 -27.60 -8.19 -5.77
N ILE A 394 -26.50 -7.43 -5.75
CA ILE A 394 -25.32 -7.68 -4.90
C ILE A 394 -25.42 -6.78 -3.67
N LEU A 395 -25.35 -7.35 -2.47
CA LEU A 395 -25.28 -6.57 -1.23
C LEU A 395 -24.00 -5.69 -1.22
N VAL A 396 -24.18 -4.44 -0.84
CA VAL A 396 -23.07 -3.51 -0.70
C VAL A 396 -23.29 -2.59 0.48
N GLN A 397 -22.21 -2.32 1.23
CA GLN A 397 -22.25 -1.45 2.41
C GLN A 397 -20.98 -0.61 2.48
N GLY A 398 -21.14 0.71 2.45
CA GLY A 398 -20.04 1.63 2.74
C GLY A 398 -19.69 1.59 4.24
N ARG A 399 -18.40 1.44 4.54
CA ARG A 399 -17.86 1.25 5.87
C ARG A 399 -16.83 2.32 6.22
N GLY A 400 -16.39 2.30 7.47
CA GLY A 400 -15.31 3.17 7.95
C GLY A 400 -15.76 4.63 8.06
N SER A 401 -14.94 5.54 7.58
CA SER A 401 -15.19 6.99 7.67
C SER A 401 -16.40 7.47 6.86
N ALA A 402 -16.78 6.74 5.79
CA ALA A 402 -17.96 7.05 4.98
C ALA A 402 -19.27 7.03 5.80
N ALA A 403 -19.33 6.24 6.89
CA ALA A 403 -20.47 6.23 7.80
C ALA A 403 -20.73 7.58 8.52
N ASN A 404 -19.76 8.49 8.52
CA ASN A 404 -19.91 9.81 9.12
C ASN A 404 -20.50 10.87 8.15
N SER A 405 -20.79 10.50 6.90
CA SER A 405 -21.30 11.40 5.86
C SER A 405 -22.81 11.22 5.63
N ALA A 406 -23.56 12.29 5.81
CA ALA A 406 -24.97 12.34 5.48
C ALA A 406 -25.20 12.29 3.96
N VAL A 407 -24.25 12.76 3.16
CA VAL A 407 -24.27 12.59 1.69
C VAL A 407 -24.12 11.12 1.34
N CYS A 408 -23.14 10.39 1.91
CA CYS A 408 -23.00 8.93 1.69
C CYS A 408 -24.27 8.16 2.10
N TYR A 409 -24.91 8.53 3.20
CA TYR A 409 -26.16 7.92 3.63
C TYR A 409 -27.30 8.22 2.66
N ALA A 410 -27.45 9.47 2.22
CA ALA A 410 -28.46 9.86 1.25
C ALA A 410 -28.28 9.15 -0.10
N LEU A 411 -27.05 9.03 -0.59
CA LEU A 411 -26.72 8.28 -1.81
C LEU A 411 -26.90 6.76 -1.66
N GLY A 412 -27.11 6.28 -0.43
CA GLY A 412 -27.21 4.85 -0.13
C GLY A 412 -25.89 4.11 -0.23
N ILE A 413 -24.77 4.81 -0.19
CA ILE A 413 -23.43 4.23 -0.06
C ILE A 413 -23.30 3.53 1.29
N THR A 414 -23.84 4.14 2.37
CA THR A 414 -23.89 3.55 3.72
C THR A 414 -25.33 3.45 4.23
N ALA A 415 -25.60 2.47 5.09
CA ALA A 415 -26.86 2.32 5.81
C ALA A 415 -26.83 2.97 7.20
N VAL A 416 -25.71 3.53 7.64
CA VAL A 416 -25.58 4.20 8.93
C VAL A 416 -26.05 5.67 8.81
N ASP A 417 -27.03 6.06 9.62
CA ASP A 417 -27.49 7.46 9.68
C ASP A 417 -26.59 8.31 10.59
N PRO A 418 -25.73 9.16 10.04
CA PRO A 418 -24.79 9.94 10.84
C PRO A 418 -25.50 11.08 11.61
N VAL A 419 -26.65 11.55 11.12
CA VAL A 419 -27.39 12.65 11.77
C VAL A 419 -28.17 12.14 12.99
N GLY A 420 -28.82 10.97 12.86
CA GLY A 420 -29.51 10.32 13.97
C GLY A 420 -28.55 9.79 15.03
N MET A 421 -27.38 9.33 14.62
CA MET A 421 -26.34 8.81 15.52
C MET A 421 -25.36 9.90 16.03
N GLU A 422 -25.49 11.13 15.55
CA GLU A 422 -24.66 12.28 15.95
C GLU A 422 -23.16 12.06 15.68
N LEU A 423 -22.81 11.48 14.52
CA LEU A 423 -21.45 11.25 14.11
C LEU A 423 -20.78 12.53 13.60
N LEU A 424 -19.44 12.59 13.68
CA LEU A 424 -18.66 13.75 13.24
C LEU A 424 -18.25 13.60 11.78
N PHE A 425 -18.70 14.51 10.91
CA PHE A 425 -18.34 14.55 9.50
C PHE A 425 -16.85 14.85 9.28
N GLU A 426 -16.24 15.66 10.12
CA GLU A 426 -14.83 16.03 10.07
C GLU A 426 -13.88 14.84 10.13
N ARG A 427 -14.34 13.71 10.68
CA ARG A 427 -13.61 12.43 10.63
C ARG A 427 -13.51 11.86 9.23
N PHE A 428 -14.48 12.12 8.37
CA PHE A 428 -14.50 11.64 6.98
C PHE A 428 -13.77 12.61 6.05
N LEU A 429 -14.07 13.92 6.15
CA LEU A 429 -13.55 14.94 5.26
C LEU A 429 -13.37 16.28 6.00
N SER A 430 -12.20 16.90 5.87
CA SER A 430 -11.90 18.25 6.34
C SER A 430 -10.94 18.96 5.40
N GLU A 431 -10.92 20.29 5.39
CA GLU A 431 -10.03 21.10 4.55
C GLU A 431 -8.56 20.90 4.94
N GLU A 432 -8.28 20.76 6.23
CA GLU A 432 -6.92 20.60 6.76
C GLU A 432 -6.33 19.22 6.46
N ARG A 433 -7.16 18.25 6.08
CA ARG A 433 -6.71 16.86 5.86
C ARG A 433 -5.79 16.72 4.65
N GLY A 434 -6.04 17.50 3.57
CA GLY A 434 -5.23 17.46 2.34
C GLY A 434 -5.17 16.08 1.64
N GLU A 435 -5.98 15.12 2.08
CA GLU A 435 -6.06 13.75 1.54
C GLU A 435 -7.43 13.49 0.96
N TRP A 436 -7.49 12.65 -0.06
CA TRP A 436 -8.73 12.17 -0.64
C TRP A 436 -9.54 11.37 0.38
N PRO A 437 -10.89 11.40 0.31
CA PRO A 437 -11.74 10.55 1.14
C PRO A 437 -11.49 9.07 0.81
N ASP A 438 -11.51 8.23 1.84
CA ASP A 438 -11.35 6.78 1.72
C ASP A 438 -12.71 6.10 1.98
N ILE A 439 -13.39 5.68 0.92
CA ILE A 439 -14.67 4.97 1.01
C ILE A 439 -14.40 3.48 0.76
N ASP A 440 -14.54 2.70 1.82
CA ASP A 440 -14.50 1.25 1.75
C ASP A 440 -15.89 0.71 1.40
N LEU A 441 -16.01 -0.11 0.35
CA LEU A 441 -17.23 -0.84 0.01
C LEU A 441 -17.09 -2.30 0.40
N ASP A 442 -17.88 -2.74 1.39
CA ASP A 442 -17.99 -4.13 1.81
C ASP A 442 -18.95 -4.86 0.87
N LEU A 443 -18.50 -5.97 0.31
CA LEU A 443 -19.18 -6.79 -0.68
C LEU A 443 -19.21 -8.26 -0.23
N PRO A 444 -20.15 -9.09 -0.69
CA PRO A 444 -20.05 -10.53 -0.55
C PRO A 444 -18.78 -11.05 -1.19
N SER A 445 -17.99 -11.85 -0.48
CA SER A 445 -16.76 -12.45 -1.01
C SER A 445 -17.04 -13.45 -2.15
N GLY A 446 -16.03 -13.74 -2.96
CA GLY A 446 -16.15 -14.65 -4.10
C GLY A 446 -16.66 -13.97 -5.37
N ASP A 447 -17.49 -14.70 -6.15
CA ASP A 447 -17.88 -14.33 -7.51
C ASP A 447 -18.66 -13.00 -7.57
N ARG A 448 -19.49 -12.71 -6.57
CA ARG A 448 -20.25 -11.46 -6.53
C ARG A 448 -19.32 -10.24 -6.47
N ARG A 449 -18.31 -10.29 -5.61
CA ARG A 449 -17.27 -9.24 -5.56
C ARG A 449 -16.46 -9.19 -6.85
N GLU A 450 -16.13 -10.35 -7.43
CA GLU A 450 -15.36 -10.41 -8.69
C GLU A 450 -16.11 -9.69 -9.81
N ARG A 451 -17.43 -9.86 -9.92
CA ARG A 451 -18.27 -9.15 -10.89
C ARG A 451 -18.14 -7.63 -10.74
N VAL A 452 -18.11 -7.10 -9.51
CA VAL A 452 -17.91 -5.65 -9.28
C VAL A 452 -16.52 -5.19 -9.71
N ILE A 453 -15.48 -5.97 -9.42
CA ILE A 453 -14.11 -5.68 -9.86
C ILE A 453 -14.03 -5.68 -11.39
N GLN A 454 -14.61 -6.69 -12.05
CA GLN A 454 -14.61 -6.77 -13.52
C GLN A 454 -15.43 -5.64 -14.14
N TYR A 455 -16.54 -5.20 -13.53
CA TYR A 455 -17.27 -4.01 -13.98
C TYR A 455 -16.37 -2.76 -14.01
N VAL A 456 -15.48 -2.56 -13.03
CA VAL A 456 -14.52 -1.45 -13.06
C VAL A 456 -13.56 -1.59 -14.25
N TYR A 457 -13.03 -2.80 -14.52
CA TYR A 457 -12.17 -3.03 -15.67
C TYR A 457 -12.89 -2.83 -17.01
N GLU A 458 -14.16 -3.26 -17.12
CA GLU A 458 -15.00 -3.05 -18.32
C GLU A 458 -15.23 -1.57 -18.57
N ARG A 459 -15.47 -0.79 -17.51
CA ARG A 459 -15.81 0.62 -17.61
C ARG A 459 -14.59 1.51 -17.91
N TYR A 460 -13.44 1.25 -17.26
CA TYR A 460 -12.26 2.10 -17.35
C TYR A 460 -11.13 1.50 -18.18
N GLY A 461 -11.27 0.25 -18.60
CA GLY A 461 -10.26 -0.48 -19.37
C GLY A 461 -9.15 -1.07 -18.47
N ARG A 462 -8.50 -2.11 -18.99
CA ARG A 462 -7.42 -2.84 -18.24
C ARG A 462 -6.15 -2.04 -18.04
N LEU A 463 -5.93 -1.01 -18.84
CA LEU A 463 -4.83 -0.06 -18.67
C LEU A 463 -5.27 1.24 -17.97
N GLY A 464 -6.56 1.38 -17.63
CA GLY A 464 -7.11 2.52 -16.91
C GLY A 464 -7.43 2.22 -15.43
N ALA A 465 -7.44 0.95 -15.05
CA ALA A 465 -7.69 0.52 -13.68
C ALA A 465 -6.78 -0.63 -13.27
N ALA A 466 -6.41 -0.70 -12.00
CA ALA A 466 -5.62 -1.80 -11.43
C ALA A 466 -5.82 -1.89 -9.92
N MET A 467 -5.56 -3.07 -9.36
CA MET A 467 -5.51 -3.26 -7.90
C MET A 467 -4.26 -2.58 -7.33
N THR A 468 -4.33 -2.08 -6.10
CA THR A 468 -3.11 -1.63 -5.39
C THR A 468 -2.26 -2.81 -4.97
N ALA A 469 -0.95 -2.60 -4.87
CA ALA A 469 -0.05 -3.60 -4.33
C ALA A 469 -0.07 -3.64 -2.79
N ASN A 470 0.43 -4.75 -2.28
CA ASN A 470 0.91 -4.89 -0.91
C ASN A 470 2.39 -5.27 -0.96
N VAL A 471 3.24 -4.50 -0.31
CA VAL A 471 4.66 -4.87 -0.16
C VAL A 471 4.79 -5.88 0.96
N ILE A 472 5.04 -7.14 0.60
CA ILE A 472 5.31 -8.20 1.57
C ILE A 472 6.76 -8.08 2.01
N THR A 473 6.97 -7.96 3.32
CA THR A 473 8.29 -7.78 3.92
C THR A 473 8.72 -9.00 4.74
N TYR A 474 10.02 -9.14 4.98
CA TYR A 474 10.54 -10.12 5.92
C TYR A 474 10.22 -9.67 7.34
N ARG A 475 9.55 -10.53 8.11
CA ARG A 475 9.23 -10.28 9.52
C ARG A 475 9.31 -11.55 10.34
N GLY A 476 9.68 -11.40 11.60
CA GLY A 476 9.63 -12.40 12.66
C GLY A 476 9.89 -13.83 12.20
N ARG A 477 8.83 -14.62 12.12
CA ARG A 477 8.87 -16.05 11.77
C ARG A 477 9.47 -16.34 10.40
N LEU A 478 9.09 -15.56 9.38
CA LEU A 478 9.60 -15.74 8.01
C LEU A 478 11.10 -15.43 7.95
N ALA A 479 11.52 -14.30 8.52
CA ALA A 479 12.92 -13.91 8.59
C ALA A 479 13.75 -14.98 9.29
N ALA A 480 13.26 -15.54 10.42
CA ALA A 480 13.94 -16.61 11.15
C ALA A 480 14.13 -17.87 10.31
N ARG A 481 13.10 -18.29 9.55
CA ARG A 481 13.19 -19.46 8.69
C ARG A 481 14.18 -19.26 7.54
N GLU A 482 14.14 -18.13 6.87
CA GLU A 482 15.03 -17.89 5.72
C GLU A 482 16.48 -17.70 6.18
N VAL A 483 16.74 -16.90 7.20
CA VAL A 483 18.09 -16.74 7.77
C VAL A 483 18.63 -18.04 8.33
N GLY A 484 17.79 -18.83 9.02
CA GLY A 484 18.18 -20.14 9.52
C GLY A 484 18.62 -21.10 8.41
N LYS A 485 17.88 -21.15 7.28
CA LYS A 485 18.25 -21.93 6.11
C LYS A 485 19.58 -21.46 5.51
N VAL A 486 19.77 -20.15 5.34
CA VAL A 486 20.99 -19.54 4.81
C VAL A 486 22.22 -19.93 5.63
N LEU A 487 22.07 -20.00 6.96
CA LEU A 487 23.13 -20.39 7.91
C LEU A 487 23.26 -21.91 8.08
N ALA A 488 22.52 -22.73 7.31
CA ALA A 488 22.49 -24.18 7.43
C ALA A 488 22.21 -24.67 8.89
N LEU A 489 21.32 -23.98 9.62
CA LEU A 489 20.90 -24.41 10.94
C LEU A 489 20.01 -25.66 10.83
N PRO A 490 20.05 -26.58 11.84
CA PRO A 490 19.18 -27.75 11.86
C PRO A 490 17.69 -27.36 11.76
N PRO A 491 16.86 -28.12 11.02
CA PRO A 491 15.43 -27.82 10.83
C PRO A 491 14.66 -27.64 12.15
N ASP A 492 14.92 -28.49 13.13
CA ASP A 492 14.29 -28.41 14.48
C ASP A 492 14.64 -27.12 15.21
N LEU A 493 15.89 -26.65 15.05
CA LEU A 493 16.32 -25.38 15.63
C LEU A 493 15.65 -24.21 14.90
N ILE A 494 15.54 -24.24 13.58
CA ILE A 494 14.85 -23.24 12.80
C ILE A 494 13.38 -23.13 13.22
N GLU A 495 12.71 -24.26 13.42
CA GLU A 495 11.30 -24.27 13.86
C GLU A 495 11.15 -23.69 15.28
N ARG A 496 12.02 -24.05 16.22
CA ARG A 496 12.02 -23.45 17.56
C ARG A 496 12.27 -21.96 17.51
N LEU A 497 13.33 -21.50 16.84
CA LEU A 497 13.62 -20.08 16.67
C LEU A 497 12.44 -19.34 16.07
N SER A 498 11.84 -19.86 14.98
CA SER A 498 10.72 -19.23 14.31
C SER A 498 9.48 -19.09 15.21
N ARG A 499 9.29 -20.00 16.16
CA ARG A 499 8.19 -19.97 17.13
C ARG A 499 8.43 -18.91 18.20
N TYR A 500 9.60 -18.88 18.80
CA TYR A 500 9.93 -17.92 19.87
C TYR A 500 10.04 -16.48 19.37
N VAL A 501 10.56 -16.23 18.17
CA VAL A 501 10.65 -14.87 17.59
C VAL A 501 9.35 -14.39 16.96
N SER A 502 8.28 -15.21 16.86
CA SER A 502 7.00 -14.78 16.32
C SER A 502 6.25 -13.81 17.23
N ASP A 503 6.48 -13.89 18.51
CA ASP A 503 5.78 -13.12 19.55
C ASP A 503 6.53 -11.83 19.94
N LEU A 504 7.67 -11.56 19.26
CA LEU A 504 8.39 -10.30 19.37
C LEU A 504 7.61 -9.20 18.67
N GLU A 505 6.56 -8.70 19.31
CA GLU A 505 6.03 -7.40 19.01
C GLU A 505 7.04 -6.34 19.49
N TYR A 506 7.67 -5.73 18.57
CA TYR A 506 8.43 -4.52 18.44
C TYR A 506 8.45 -3.56 19.66
N LYS A 507 9.07 -3.97 20.80
CA LYS A 507 9.24 -3.03 21.92
C LYS A 507 10.68 -2.63 22.20
N ASP A 508 11.62 -3.49 21.92
CA ASP A 508 13.06 -3.20 21.87
C ASP A 508 13.79 -4.39 21.23
N PRO A 509 14.30 -4.28 19.98
CA PRO A 509 14.84 -5.46 19.28
C PRO A 509 16.06 -6.08 19.95
N GLY A 510 16.84 -5.31 20.71
CA GLY A 510 18.10 -5.76 21.29
C GLY A 510 17.93 -6.70 22.50
N ASP A 511 17.21 -6.26 23.53
CA ASP A 511 17.11 -6.99 24.80
C ASP A 511 16.18 -8.20 24.71
N SER A 512 15.11 -8.11 23.93
CA SER A 512 14.14 -9.18 23.79
C SER A 512 14.64 -10.35 22.95
N LEU A 513 15.44 -10.12 21.89
CA LEU A 513 15.96 -11.18 21.03
C LEU A 513 16.88 -12.15 21.79
N LEU A 514 17.80 -11.64 22.62
CA LEU A 514 18.70 -12.47 23.40
C LEU A 514 17.95 -13.38 24.38
N VAL A 515 16.90 -12.87 25.02
CA VAL A 515 16.03 -13.67 25.92
C VAL A 515 15.35 -14.79 25.13
N HIS A 516 14.81 -14.49 23.96
CA HIS A 516 14.14 -15.48 23.11
C HIS A 516 15.10 -16.53 22.54
N LEU A 517 16.34 -16.16 22.20
CA LEU A 517 17.36 -17.12 21.79
C LEU A 517 17.70 -18.09 22.90
N ARG A 518 17.87 -17.60 24.15
CA ARG A 518 18.08 -18.47 25.34
C ARG A 518 16.88 -19.38 25.59
N SER A 519 15.65 -18.85 25.48
CA SER A 519 14.41 -19.64 25.63
C SER A 519 14.26 -20.71 24.54
N ALA A 520 14.79 -20.47 23.33
CA ALA A 520 14.88 -21.48 22.28
C ALA A 520 15.99 -22.54 22.52
N GLY A 521 16.73 -22.47 23.65
CA GLY A 521 17.82 -23.37 23.95
C GLY A 521 19.09 -23.07 23.16
N CYS A 522 19.29 -21.82 22.72
CA CYS A 522 20.48 -21.40 22.01
C CYS A 522 21.45 -20.66 22.92
N ASP A 523 22.74 -20.89 22.70
CA ASP A 523 23.80 -20.08 23.28
C ASP A 523 23.98 -18.81 22.39
N PRO A 524 23.65 -17.59 22.88
CA PRO A 524 23.79 -16.37 22.13
C PRO A 524 25.23 -16.04 21.70
N ASP A 525 26.22 -16.58 22.42
CA ASP A 525 27.65 -16.37 22.17
C ASP A 525 28.22 -17.30 21.10
N HIS A 526 27.50 -18.35 20.74
CA HIS A 526 27.87 -19.22 19.62
C HIS A 526 27.93 -18.44 18.29
N PRO A 527 29.04 -18.50 17.53
CA PRO A 527 29.24 -17.65 16.34
C PRO A 527 28.10 -17.70 15.31
N ARG A 528 27.50 -18.86 15.03
CA ARG A 528 26.38 -19.01 14.10
C ARG A 528 25.08 -18.39 14.65
N ILE A 529 24.86 -18.45 15.95
CA ILE A 529 23.68 -17.86 16.60
C ILE A 529 23.81 -16.34 16.66
N ARG A 530 25.00 -15.83 16.95
CA ARG A 530 25.29 -14.38 16.84
C ARG A 530 25.05 -13.87 15.42
N ARG A 531 25.55 -14.58 14.41
CA ARG A 531 25.32 -14.24 13.01
C ARG A 531 23.84 -14.34 12.63
N PHE A 532 23.12 -15.33 13.17
CA PHE A 532 21.67 -15.43 13.00
C PHE A 532 20.97 -14.19 13.56
N ALA A 533 21.31 -13.75 14.77
CA ALA A 533 20.72 -12.56 15.40
C ALA A 533 20.97 -11.29 14.57
N GLU A 534 22.20 -11.07 14.13
CA GLU A 534 22.60 -9.94 13.28
C GLU A 534 21.79 -9.93 11.97
N LEU A 535 21.76 -11.03 11.24
CA LEU A 535 21.05 -11.13 9.95
C LEU A 535 19.54 -11.08 10.12
N TRP A 536 19.00 -11.72 11.19
CA TRP A 536 17.57 -11.67 11.48
C TRP A 536 17.11 -10.23 11.78
N THR A 537 17.91 -9.46 12.53
CA THR A 537 17.63 -8.05 12.80
C THR A 537 17.73 -7.20 11.53
N ALA A 538 18.79 -7.41 10.75
CA ALA A 538 19.06 -6.61 9.56
C ALA A 538 18.07 -6.86 8.40
N ILE A 539 17.45 -8.04 8.30
CA ILE A 539 16.51 -8.39 7.22
C ILE A 539 15.08 -7.90 7.51
N GLN A 540 14.77 -7.51 8.77
CA GLN A 540 13.42 -7.05 9.12
C GLN A 540 12.99 -5.89 8.21
N ASP A 541 11.71 -5.90 7.83
CA ASP A 541 11.07 -4.90 6.98
C ASP A 541 11.62 -4.76 5.55
N LEU A 542 12.65 -5.52 5.16
CA LEU A 542 13.07 -5.54 3.76
C LEU A 542 11.99 -6.15 2.87
N PRO A 543 11.74 -5.58 1.68
CA PRO A 543 10.75 -6.09 0.75
C PRO A 543 11.15 -7.48 0.22
N ARG A 544 10.20 -8.41 0.20
CA ARG A 544 10.36 -9.76 -0.32
C ARG A 544 9.77 -9.90 -1.72
N HIS A 545 8.54 -9.49 -1.89
CA HIS A 545 7.81 -9.47 -3.17
C HIS A 545 6.57 -8.59 -3.05
N LEU A 546 5.96 -8.26 -4.19
CA LEU A 546 4.64 -7.65 -4.21
C LEU A 546 3.56 -8.72 -4.08
N GLY A 547 2.53 -8.40 -3.28
CA GLY A 547 1.24 -9.07 -3.27
C GLY A 547 0.16 -8.13 -3.78
N GLN A 548 -1.03 -8.66 -4.03
CA GLN A 548 -2.21 -7.86 -4.33
C GLN A 548 -2.88 -7.41 -3.02
N HIS A 549 -3.28 -6.14 -2.93
CA HIS A 549 -4.12 -5.65 -1.83
C HIS A 549 -5.50 -6.32 -1.86
N SER A 550 -6.09 -6.54 -0.69
CA SER A 550 -7.35 -7.27 -0.57
C SER A 550 -8.55 -6.57 -1.22
N GLY A 551 -8.54 -5.23 -1.34
CA GLY A 551 -9.69 -4.46 -1.83
C GLY A 551 -9.34 -3.24 -2.67
N GLY A 552 -8.21 -2.60 -2.42
CA GLY A 552 -7.87 -1.31 -3.03
C GLY A 552 -7.75 -1.38 -4.55
N MET A 553 -8.49 -0.55 -5.24
CA MET A 553 -8.46 -0.42 -6.68
C MET A 553 -8.21 1.03 -7.07
N VAL A 554 -7.23 1.25 -7.93
CA VAL A 554 -6.91 2.56 -8.52
C VAL A 554 -7.61 2.67 -9.86
N ILE A 555 -8.20 3.84 -10.12
CA ILE A 555 -8.89 4.16 -11.37
C ILE A 555 -8.31 5.47 -11.90
N CYS A 556 -8.00 5.53 -13.19
CA CYS A 556 -7.42 6.69 -13.85
C CYS A 556 -8.25 7.11 -15.06
N GLN A 557 -8.32 8.41 -15.31
CA GLN A 557 -8.84 8.94 -16.58
C GLN A 557 -7.82 8.66 -17.68
N GLY A 558 -8.14 7.73 -18.57
CA GLY A 558 -7.25 7.29 -19.63
C GLY A 558 -6.31 6.16 -19.18
N ARG A 559 -5.00 6.32 -19.38
CA ARG A 559 -4.01 5.25 -19.19
C ARG A 559 -3.28 5.39 -17.86
N LEU A 560 -3.55 4.46 -16.94
CA LEU A 560 -2.87 4.36 -15.65
C LEU A 560 -1.39 3.93 -15.80
N ASP A 561 -1.08 3.15 -16.84
CA ASP A 561 0.28 2.70 -17.15
C ASP A 561 1.24 3.82 -17.64
N GLY A 562 0.75 5.04 -17.79
CA GLY A 562 1.58 6.24 -17.93
C GLY A 562 1.91 6.92 -16.59
N VAL A 563 1.23 6.52 -15.51
CA VAL A 563 1.39 7.06 -14.16
C VAL A 563 2.24 6.13 -13.29
N VAL A 564 1.97 4.84 -13.38
CA VAL A 564 2.64 3.78 -12.60
C VAL A 564 2.70 2.50 -13.42
N PRO A 565 3.80 1.73 -13.40
CA PRO A 565 3.86 0.45 -14.08
C PRO A 565 2.84 -0.54 -13.53
N LEU A 566 2.25 -1.34 -14.42
CA LEU A 566 1.29 -2.39 -14.10
C LEU A 566 1.93 -3.78 -14.23
N GLU A 567 1.50 -4.71 -13.37
CA GLU A 567 1.90 -6.12 -13.40
C GLU A 567 0.69 -7.05 -13.38
N PRO A 568 0.82 -8.29 -13.88
CA PRO A 568 -0.20 -9.30 -13.71
C PRO A 568 -0.43 -9.60 -12.23
N ALA A 569 -1.67 -9.64 -11.79
CA ALA A 569 -2.00 -10.19 -10.48
C ALA A 569 -1.91 -11.73 -10.49
N SER A 570 -1.81 -12.33 -9.30
CA SER A 570 -1.90 -13.80 -9.16
C SER A 570 -3.29 -14.34 -9.54
N MET A 571 -4.34 -13.51 -9.44
CA MET A 571 -5.68 -13.87 -9.92
C MET A 571 -5.84 -13.53 -11.40
N PRO A 572 -6.39 -14.45 -12.22
CA PRO A 572 -6.65 -14.17 -13.63
C PRO A 572 -7.55 -12.94 -13.83
N GLY A 573 -7.32 -12.21 -14.92
CA GLY A 573 -8.15 -11.05 -15.27
C GLY A 573 -7.93 -9.81 -14.41
N ARG A 574 -6.89 -9.75 -13.59
CA ARG A 574 -6.54 -8.59 -12.77
C ARG A 574 -5.11 -8.12 -13.03
N SER A 575 -4.88 -6.84 -12.86
CA SER A 575 -3.56 -6.20 -12.82
C SER A 575 -3.33 -5.52 -11.47
N VAL A 576 -2.06 -5.27 -11.14
CA VAL A 576 -1.63 -4.62 -9.90
C VAL A 576 -0.71 -3.47 -10.27
N VAL A 577 -0.88 -2.29 -9.64
CA VAL A 577 0.12 -1.22 -9.69
C VAL A 577 1.33 -1.60 -8.85
N GLN A 578 2.53 -1.10 -9.18
CA GLN A 578 3.75 -1.42 -8.44
C GLN A 578 3.84 -0.76 -7.04
N TRP A 579 2.88 0.08 -6.67
CA TRP A 579 2.88 0.85 -5.43
C TRP A 579 1.82 0.37 -4.44
N ASP A 580 2.14 0.45 -3.17
CA ASP A 580 1.19 0.16 -2.10
C ASP A 580 0.22 1.34 -1.85
N LYS A 581 -0.72 1.16 -0.93
CA LYS A 581 -1.72 2.18 -0.63
C LYS A 581 -1.12 3.47 -0.07
N ASP A 582 -0.04 3.36 0.73
CA ASP A 582 0.61 4.52 1.36
C ASP A 582 1.40 5.31 0.31
N ASP A 583 2.03 4.62 -0.64
CA ASP A 583 2.72 5.21 -1.79
C ASP A 583 1.74 5.91 -2.75
N CYS A 584 0.62 5.26 -3.08
CA CYS A 584 -0.45 5.86 -3.88
C CYS A 584 -1.00 7.13 -3.22
N SER A 585 -1.34 7.05 -1.94
CA SER A 585 -1.87 8.20 -1.18
C SER A 585 -0.88 9.37 -1.14
N ALA A 586 0.39 9.10 -0.89
CA ALA A 586 1.45 10.12 -0.83
C ALA A 586 1.68 10.86 -2.16
N LEU A 587 1.36 10.22 -3.28
CA LEU A 587 1.46 10.77 -4.64
C LEU A 587 0.11 11.27 -5.19
N GLY A 588 -0.93 11.37 -4.36
CA GLY A 588 -2.23 11.88 -4.74
C GLY A 588 -3.06 10.94 -5.64
N ILE A 589 -2.71 9.65 -5.69
CA ILE A 589 -3.45 8.65 -6.45
C ILE A 589 -4.61 8.14 -5.60
N VAL A 590 -5.81 8.26 -6.13
CA VAL A 590 -7.06 7.89 -5.45
C VAL A 590 -7.36 6.42 -5.61
N LYS A 591 -7.69 5.76 -4.51
CA LYS A 591 -8.18 4.38 -4.52
C LYS A 591 -9.63 4.28 -4.05
N VAL A 592 -10.29 3.23 -4.49
CA VAL A 592 -11.60 2.78 -3.99
C VAL A 592 -11.41 1.36 -3.45
N ASP A 593 -11.81 1.10 -2.21
CA ASP A 593 -11.64 -0.21 -1.60
C ASP A 593 -12.90 -1.07 -1.81
N LEU A 594 -12.75 -2.15 -2.59
CA LEU A 594 -13.77 -3.17 -2.86
C LEU A 594 -13.47 -4.41 -2.00
N LEU A 595 -13.95 -4.42 -0.76
CA LEU A 595 -13.61 -5.45 0.22
C LEU A 595 -14.55 -6.64 0.14
N GLY A 596 -14.02 -7.86 0.17
CA GLY A 596 -14.81 -9.08 0.21
C GLY A 596 -14.95 -9.60 1.64
N LEU A 597 -16.19 -9.68 2.16
CA LEU A 597 -16.48 -10.16 3.50
C LEU A 597 -17.32 -11.43 3.47
N GLY A 598 -16.89 -12.47 4.21
CA GLY A 598 -17.62 -13.74 4.33
C GLY A 598 -19.01 -13.58 4.95
N MET A 599 -19.16 -12.66 5.91
CA MET A 599 -20.47 -12.37 6.53
C MET A 599 -21.44 -11.74 5.53
N MET A 600 -20.97 -10.89 4.62
CA MET A 600 -21.81 -10.35 3.55
C MET A 600 -22.30 -11.45 2.60
N SER A 601 -21.45 -12.46 2.31
CA SER A 601 -21.85 -13.64 1.54
C SER A 601 -22.92 -14.45 2.26
N LEU A 602 -22.74 -14.69 3.56
CA LEU A 602 -23.71 -15.41 4.38
C LEU A 602 -25.08 -14.71 4.39
N LEU A 603 -25.08 -13.38 4.60
CA LEU A 603 -26.32 -12.59 4.58
C LEU A 603 -27.00 -12.63 3.22
N GLN A 604 -26.25 -12.48 2.14
CA GLN A 604 -26.77 -12.56 0.78
C GLN A 604 -27.42 -13.92 0.51
N ASP A 605 -26.71 -15.01 0.81
CA ASP A 605 -27.21 -16.38 0.61
C ASP A 605 -28.45 -16.65 1.46
N ALA A 606 -28.49 -16.17 2.72
CA ALA A 606 -29.63 -16.30 3.60
C ALA A 606 -30.87 -15.57 3.06
N ILE A 607 -30.68 -14.33 2.54
CA ILE A 607 -31.76 -13.54 1.93
C ILE A 607 -32.33 -14.26 0.70
N GLU A 608 -31.47 -14.79 -0.17
CA GLU A 608 -31.88 -15.54 -1.36
C GLU A 608 -32.62 -16.83 -0.99
N MET A 609 -32.15 -17.56 0.03
CA MET A 609 -32.84 -18.75 0.55
C MET A 609 -34.22 -18.43 1.14
N LEU A 610 -34.35 -17.30 1.84
CA LEU A 610 -35.63 -16.84 2.39
C LEU A 610 -36.58 -16.41 1.28
N ALA A 611 -36.11 -15.69 0.29
CA ALA A 611 -36.87 -15.28 -0.88
C ALA A 611 -37.43 -16.49 -1.66
N ALA A 612 -36.63 -17.55 -1.83
CA ALA A 612 -37.03 -18.78 -2.46
C ALA A 612 -38.17 -19.52 -1.68
N ARG A 613 -38.33 -19.22 -0.38
CA ARG A 613 -39.44 -19.71 0.47
C ARG A 613 -40.61 -18.72 0.57
N GLY A 614 -40.60 -17.66 -0.24
CA GLY A 614 -41.66 -16.65 -0.23
C GLY A 614 -41.53 -15.58 0.87
N SER A 615 -40.41 -15.56 1.61
CA SER A 615 -40.15 -14.55 2.65
C SER A 615 -39.14 -13.51 2.13
N ILE A 616 -39.63 -12.31 1.81
CA ILE A 616 -38.79 -11.20 1.36
C ILE A 616 -38.30 -10.43 2.59
N VAL A 617 -36.99 -10.36 2.77
CA VAL A 617 -36.33 -9.65 3.86
C VAL A 617 -35.55 -8.46 3.31
N ASP A 618 -35.91 -7.25 3.77
CA ASP A 618 -35.13 -6.03 3.58
C ASP A 618 -34.39 -5.71 4.88
N LEU A 619 -33.04 -5.79 4.86
CA LEU A 619 -32.20 -5.51 6.03
C LEU A 619 -32.39 -4.08 6.57
N ALA A 620 -32.76 -3.12 5.72
CA ALA A 620 -33.00 -1.73 6.11
C ALA A 620 -34.35 -1.53 6.83
N GLN A 621 -35.24 -2.49 6.74
CA GLN A 621 -36.61 -2.43 7.30
C GLN A 621 -36.86 -3.44 8.43
N LEU A 622 -35.80 -4.11 8.90
CA LEU A 622 -35.93 -5.01 10.05
C LEU A 622 -36.44 -4.25 11.26
N PRO A 623 -37.36 -4.86 12.08
CA PRO A 623 -37.83 -4.25 13.34
C PRO A 623 -36.63 -3.93 14.24
N ALA A 624 -36.49 -2.67 14.65
CA ALA A 624 -35.54 -2.31 15.65
C ALA A 624 -35.98 -2.77 17.03
N ASP A 625 -35.03 -3.19 17.86
CA ASP A 625 -35.27 -3.42 19.29
C ASP A 625 -36.33 -4.48 19.62
N ASP A 626 -36.38 -5.64 18.89
CA ASP A 626 -37.24 -6.77 19.19
C ASP A 626 -36.91 -7.37 20.58
N PRO A 627 -37.85 -7.35 21.54
CA PRO A 627 -37.61 -7.83 22.91
C PRO A 627 -37.16 -9.28 22.99
N THR A 628 -37.64 -10.15 22.06
CA THR A 628 -37.29 -11.58 22.02
C THR A 628 -35.81 -11.76 21.72
N VAL A 629 -35.29 -10.99 20.78
CA VAL A 629 -33.87 -11.00 20.44
C VAL A 629 -33.01 -10.53 21.62
N TYR A 630 -33.42 -9.47 22.32
CA TYR A 630 -32.67 -8.98 23.47
C TYR A 630 -32.77 -9.94 24.67
N ALA A 631 -33.87 -10.63 24.88
CA ALA A 631 -33.95 -11.68 25.90
C ALA A 631 -32.98 -12.84 25.64
N MET A 632 -32.84 -13.28 24.39
CA MET A 632 -31.86 -14.28 23.98
C MET A 632 -30.41 -13.74 24.22
N LEU A 633 -30.14 -12.51 23.88
CA LEU A 633 -28.81 -11.88 24.09
C LEU A 633 -28.48 -11.77 25.59
N GLN A 634 -29.44 -11.40 26.43
CA GLN A 634 -29.27 -11.30 27.88
C GLN A 634 -28.96 -12.64 28.55
N GLN A 635 -29.43 -13.73 27.95
CA GLN A 635 -29.13 -15.10 28.38
C GLN A 635 -27.81 -15.62 27.84
N ALA A 636 -27.10 -14.82 27.00
CA ALA A 636 -25.88 -15.21 26.28
C ALA A 636 -26.09 -16.46 25.40
N ASP A 637 -27.30 -16.72 24.92
CA ASP A 637 -27.57 -17.75 23.92
C ASP A 637 -27.22 -17.24 22.53
N THR A 638 -25.94 -17.08 22.28
CA THR A 638 -25.40 -16.37 21.11
C THR A 638 -24.38 -17.18 20.29
N VAL A 639 -24.37 -18.49 20.45
CA VAL A 639 -23.58 -19.39 19.58
C VAL A 639 -24.12 -19.31 18.15
N GLY A 640 -23.25 -18.97 17.19
CA GLY A 640 -23.64 -18.73 15.80
C GLY A 640 -24.19 -17.33 15.52
N VAL A 641 -24.28 -16.45 16.53
CA VAL A 641 -24.63 -15.04 16.32
C VAL A 641 -23.37 -14.21 16.13
N PHE A 642 -23.24 -13.63 14.95
CA PHE A 642 -22.04 -12.88 14.56
C PHE A 642 -21.61 -11.84 15.60
N GLN A 643 -20.32 -11.83 15.89
CA GLN A 643 -19.61 -10.87 16.74
C GLN A 643 -19.91 -10.98 18.26
N VAL A 644 -20.96 -11.64 18.69
CA VAL A 644 -21.33 -11.77 20.11
C VAL A 644 -21.22 -13.21 20.66
N GLU A 645 -20.62 -14.12 19.91
CA GLU A 645 -20.43 -15.54 20.28
C GLU A 645 -19.09 -15.87 20.97
N SER A 646 -18.16 -14.91 21.09
CA SER A 646 -16.90 -15.18 21.79
C SER A 646 -17.12 -15.32 23.30
N ARG A 647 -16.27 -16.11 23.98
CA ARG A 647 -16.35 -16.30 25.44
C ARG A 647 -16.44 -14.99 26.22
N ALA A 648 -15.66 -13.97 25.81
CA ALA A 648 -15.66 -12.66 26.45
C ALA A 648 -16.99 -11.91 26.23
N GLN A 649 -17.54 -11.96 25.02
CA GLN A 649 -18.83 -11.39 24.69
C GLN A 649 -19.94 -12.08 25.48
N MET A 650 -20.03 -13.40 25.42
CA MET A 650 -21.03 -14.18 26.15
C MET A 650 -20.96 -13.99 27.68
N ALA A 651 -19.78 -13.86 28.25
CA ALA A 651 -19.61 -13.59 29.69
C ALA A 651 -20.07 -12.16 30.08
N THR A 652 -20.08 -11.22 29.16
CA THR A 652 -20.44 -9.82 29.42
C THR A 652 -21.91 -9.53 29.17
N LEU A 653 -22.55 -10.18 28.20
CA LEU A 653 -23.96 -9.97 27.82
C LEU A 653 -24.95 -10.02 29.02
N PRO A 654 -24.90 -11.01 29.93
CA PRO A 654 -25.80 -11.07 31.09
C PRO A 654 -25.59 -9.93 32.10
N ARG A 655 -24.38 -9.36 32.12
CA ARG A 655 -24.01 -8.23 33.00
C ARG A 655 -24.42 -6.88 32.39
N LEU A 656 -24.29 -6.74 31.05
CA LEU A 656 -24.67 -5.58 30.30
C LEU A 656 -26.18 -5.46 30.19
N ARG A 657 -26.87 -6.57 30.00
CA ARG A 657 -28.34 -6.64 29.81
C ARG A 657 -28.82 -5.70 28.70
N PRO A 658 -28.45 -5.97 27.42
CA PRO A 658 -28.82 -5.11 26.31
C PRO A 658 -30.35 -5.10 26.14
N GLU A 659 -30.92 -3.90 25.92
CA GLU A 659 -32.35 -3.70 25.68
C GLU A 659 -32.63 -3.04 24.32
N ARG A 660 -31.59 -2.48 23.70
CA ARG A 660 -31.64 -1.76 22.42
C ARG A 660 -30.34 -1.89 21.65
N PHE A 661 -30.39 -1.58 20.37
CA PHE A 661 -29.24 -1.72 19.46
C PHE A 661 -27.99 -0.97 19.97
N TYR A 662 -28.15 0.24 20.54
CA TYR A 662 -27.02 0.98 21.07
C TYR A 662 -26.27 0.26 22.20
N ASP A 663 -26.96 -0.57 22.98
CA ASP A 663 -26.29 -1.38 24.00
C ASP A 663 -25.37 -2.42 23.39
N LEU A 664 -25.71 -2.98 22.20
CA LEU A 664 -24.82 -3.87 21.45
C LEU A 664 -23.63 -3.11 20.88
N VAL A 665 -23.81 -1.87 20.42
CA VAL A 665 -22.71 -1.01 19.99
C VAL A 665 -21.71 -0.81 21.14
N VAL A 666 -22.22 -0.55 22.35
CA VAL A 666 -21.39 -0.44 23.56
C VAL A 666 -20.72 -1.78 23.90
N GLN A 667 -21.46 -2.90 23.82
CA GLN A 667 -20.92 -4.26 24.07
C GLN A 667 -19.71 -4.55 23.19
N VAL A 668 -19.84 -4.30 21.89
CA VAL A 668 -18.76 -4.52 20.91
C VAL A 668 -17.61 -3.52 21.12
N ALA A 669 -17.91 -2.32 21.58
CA ALA A 669 -16.89 -1.32 21.89
C ALA A 669 -16.07 -1.69 23.14
N ILE A 670 -16.69 -2.30 24.15
CA ILE A 670 -16.02 -2.71 25.38
C ILE A 670 -15.16 -3.97 25.18
N ILE A 671 -15.72 -4.96 24.47
CA ILE A 671 -15.04 -6.26 24.27
C ILE A 671 -14.49 -6.30 22.84
N ARG A 672 -13.21 -6.03 22.69
CA ARG A 672 -12.47 -6.05 21.41
C ARG A 672 -11.40 -7.12 21.38
N PRO A 673 -11.00 -7.65 20.19
CA PRO A 673 -9.79 -8.46 20.08
C PRO A 673 -8.55 -7.63 20.45
N GLY A 674 -7.72 -8.17 21.33
CA GLY A 674 -6.51 -7.52 21.84
C GLY A 674 -6.47 -7.45 23.37
N PRO A 675 -5.39 -6.94 23.96
CA PRO A 675 -5.31 -6.79 25.40
C PRO A 675 -6.44 -5.85 25.88
N ILE A 676 -7.30 -6.38 26.74
CA ILE A 676 -8.30 -5.58 27.46
C ILE A 676 -7.49 -4.64 28.35
N VAL A 677 -7.46 -3.36 28.02
CA VAL A 677 -6.80 -2.38 28.86
C VAL A 677 -7.69 -2.15 30.08
N GLY A 678 -7.40 -2.86 31.09
CA GLY A 678 -7.70 -2.92 32.51
C GLY A 678 -9.00 -2.29 32.96
N ASP A 679 -9.05 -1.01 33.22
CA ASP A 679 -10.06 -0.41 34.10
C ASP A 679 -11.33 0.16 33.44
N MET A 680 -11.46 0.18 32.11
CA MET A 680 -12.60 0.82 31.43
C MET A 680 -13.88 -0.05 31.39
N VAL A 681 -13.76 -1.37 31.40
CA VAL A 681 -14.91 -2.26 31.35
C VAL A 681 -15.69 -2.25 32.67
N HIS A 682 -14.99 -2.25 33.76
CA HIS A 682 -15.61 -2.30 35.08
C HIS A 682 -16.42 -1.05 35.46
N PRO A 683 -15.98 0.19 35.24
CA PRO A 683 -16.76 1.37 35.54
C PRO A 683 -18.10 1.41 34.78
N TYR A 684 -18.11 1.14 33.47
CA TYR A 684 -19.33 1.13 32.68
C TYR A 684 -20.37 0.14 33.21
N LEU A 685 -19.96 -1.11 33.44
CA LEU A 685 -20.85 -2.16 33.93
C LEU A 685 -21.35 -1.88 35.36
N ARG A 686 -20.49 -1.34 36.25
CA ARG A 686 -20.90 -0.96 37.62
C ARG A 686 -21.89 0.20 37.61
N ARG A 687 -21.69 1.23 36.76
CA ARG A 687 -22.57 2.37 36.62
C ARG A 687 -23.91 1.96 36.00
N ARG A 688 -23.90 1.09 35.00
CA ARG A 688 -25.11 0.53 34.40
C ARG A 688 -25.92 -0.30 35.40
N ALA A 689 -25.25 -1.02 36.28
CA ALA A 689 -25.87 -1.81 37.35
C ALA A 689 -26.29 -0.95 38.58
N GLY A 690 -26.08 0.38 38.54
CA GLY A 690 -26.36 1.28 39.67
C GLY A 690 -25.42 1.12 40.86
N ARG A 691 -24.29 0.41 40.72
CA ARG A 691 -23.32 0.14 41.79
C ARG A 691 -22.26 1.24 41.93
N GLU A 692 -22.20 2.16 41.00
CA GLU A 692 -21.27 3.29 40.97
C GLU A 692 -22.01 4.52 40.38
N PRO A 693 -21.86 5.74 40.98
CA PRO A 693 -22.45 6.95 40.43
C PRO A 693 -21.80 7.31 39.08
N VAL A 694 -22.59 7.86 38.18
CA VAL A 694 -22.08 8.39 36.90
C VAL A 694 -21.36 9.69 37.15
N THR A 695 -20.07 9.74 36.93
CA THR A 695 -19.22 10.91 37.09
C THR A 695 -18.49 11.26 35.83
N VAL A 696 -18.28 12.54 35.57
CA VAL A 696 -17.45 13.05 34.47
C VAL A 696 -16.35 13.93 35.00
N PRO A 697 -15.14 13.95 34.43
CA PRO A 697 -14.03 14.78 34.93
C PRO A 697 -14.30 16.27 34.91
N HIS A 698 -15.16 16.76 33.99
CA HIS A 698 -15.55 18.15 33.87
C HIS A 698 -16.98 18.26 33.32
N PRO A 699 -17.79 19.25 33.77
CA PRO A 699 -19.20 19.40 33.34
C PRO A 699 -19.40 19.53 31.83
N SER A 700 -18.46 20.15 31.10
CA SER A 700 -18.53 20.27 29.64
C SER A 700 -18.51 18.92 28.90
N LEU A 701 -18.11 17.82 29.57
CA LEU A 701 -18.08 16.47 29.03
C LEU A 701 -19.38 15.69 29.21
N GLU A 702 -20.31 16.19 30.04
CA GLU A 702 -21.61 15.56 30.29
C GLU A 702 -22.37 15.25 28.98
N PRO A 703 -22.53 16.21 28.04
CA PRO A 703 -23.26 15.91 26.80
C PRO A 703 -22.58 14.85 25.93
N ILE A 704 -21.24 14.74 26.03
CA ILE A 704 -20.42 13.82 25.21
C ILE A 704 -20.46 12.42 25.77
N LEU A 705 -20.35 12.29 27.11
CA LEU A 705 -20.18 11.02 27.80
C LEU A 705 -21.47 10.47 28.40
N ARG A 706 -22.57 11.19 28.35
CA ARG A 706 -23.85 10.81 28.94
C ARG A 706 -24.34 9.45 28.45
N ARG A 707 -24.28 9.19 27.13
CA ARG A 707 -24.72 7.94 26.51
C ARG A 707 -23.87 6.74 26.91
N THR A 708 -22.63 6.96 27.36
CA THR A 708 -21.68 5.95 27.81
C THR A 708 -21.41 6.01 29.32
N LEU A 709 -22.35 6.57 30.09
CA LEU A 709 -22.31 6.65 31.55
C LEU A 709 -20.99 7.22 32.08
N GLY A 710 -20.47 8.30 31.43
CA GLY A 710 -19.26 8.97 31.82
C GLY A 710 -17.95 8.26 31.45
N VAL A 711 -18.02 7.19 30.66
CA VAL A 711 -16.82 6.42 30.21
C VAL A 711 -16.59 6.68 28.72
N PRO A 712 -15.42 7.16 28.29
CA PRO A 712 -15.10 7.32 26.88
C PRO A 712 -14.86 5.93 26.24
N LEU A 713 -15.72 5.52 25.32
CA LEU A 713 -15.69 4.23 24.65
C LEU A 713 -15.42 4.34 23.15
N PHE A 714 -15.62 5.51 22.55
CA PHE A 714 -15.52 5.74 21.11
C PHE A 714 -14.51 6.83 20.78
N GLN A 715 -13.80 6.67 19.67
CA GLN A 715 -12.85 7.67 19.19
C GLN A 715 -13.50 9.06 19.00
N GLU A 716 -14.74 9.10 18.51
CA GLU A 716 -15.52 10.32 18.34
C GLU A 716 -15.70 11.08 19.66
N GLN A 717 -15.86 10.36 20.76
CA GLN A 717 -15.96 11.00 22.09
C GLN A 717 -14.64 11.69 22.45
N LEU A 718 -13.49 11.06 22.17
CA LEU A 718 -12.17 11.66 22.45
C LEU A 718 -11.95 12.94 21.63
N LEU A 719 -12.34 12.93 20.36
CA LEU A 719 -12.24 14.10 19.50
C LEU A 719 -13.11 15.23 20.04
N ARG A 720 -14.38 14.93 20.39
CA ARG A 720 -15.30 15.90 20.99
C ARG A 720 -14.81 16.38 22.37
N MET A 721 -14.20 15.51 23.18
CA MET A 721 -13.59 15.89 24.45
C MET A 721 -12.47 16.91 24.23
N ALA A 722 -11.54 16.67 23.30
CA ALA A 722 -10.47 17.61 22.97
C ALA A 722 -11.03 18.95 22.44
N MET A 723 -12.05 18.91 21.58
CA MET A 723 -12.73 20.12 21.09
C MET A 723 -13.41 20.93 22.23
N ALA A 724 -14.14 20.21 23.09
CA ALA A 724 -14.91 20.86 24.16
C ALA A 724 -14.04 21.37 25.32
N THR A 725 -12.92 20.70 25.64
CA THR A 725 -12.10 21.03 26.82
C THR A 725 -10.82 21.78 26.49
N ALA A 726 -10.26 21.57 25.28
CA ALA A 726 -9.02 22.23 24.87
C ALA A 726 -9.19 23.20 23.69
N GLY A 727 -10.42 23.35 23.16
CA GLY A 727 -10.74 24.26 22.05
C GLY A 727 -10.12 23.81 20.72
N PHE A 728 -9.88 22.53 20.54
CA PHE A 728 -9.37 21.99 19.27
C PHE A 728 -10.36 22.24 18.15
N THR A 729 -9.83 22.59 16.98
CA THR A 729 -10.59 22.54 15.72
C THR A 729 -10.86 21.10 15.30
N GLY A 730 -11.75 20.88 14.35
CA GLY A 730 -11.98 19.54 13.78
C GLY A 730 -10.73 18.91 13.19
N GLY A 731 -9.87 19.72 12.54
CA GLY A 731 -8.59 19.29 11.98
C GLY A 731 -7.57 18.88 13.05
N GLU A 732 -7.40 19.68 14.10
CA GLU A 732 -6.52 19.35 15.23
C GLU A 732 -6.99 18.09 15.98
N ALA A 733 -8.30 17.90 16.10
CA ALA A 733 -8.86 16.67 16.66
C ALA A 733 -8.54 15.44 15.78
N GLU A 734 -8.59 15.56 14.46
CA GLU A 734 -8.18 14.50 13.55
C GLU A 734 -6.66 14.22 13.60
N GLU A 735 -5.82 15.26 13.77
CA GLU A 735 -4.39 15.11 14.03
C GLU A 735 -4.13 14.30 15.31
N LEU A 736 -4.87 14.58 16.38
CA LEU A 736 -4.86 13.78 17.62
C LEU A 736 -5.18 12.31 17.33
N ARG A 737 -6.23 12.03 16.55
CA ARG A 737 -6.61 10.66 16.19
C ARG A 737 -5.49 9.90 15.45
N ARG A 738 -4.80 10.57 14.54
CA ARG A 738 -3.66 9.99 13.78
C ARG A 738 -2.48 9.69 14.69
N ALA A 739 -2.17 10.58 15.62
CA ALA A 739 -1.10 10.38 16.59
C ALA A 739 -1.40 9.20 17.55
N LEU A 740 -2.68 8.98 17.87
CA LEU A 740 -3.14 7.81 18.63
C LEU A 740 -3.10 6.51 17.83
N GLY A 741 -2.86 6.55 16.51
CA GLY A 741 -2.87 5.40 15.61
C GLY A 741 -1.60 4.54 15.66
N PHE A 742 -1.54 3.52 14.76
CA PHE A 742 -0.57 2.41 14.79
C PHE A 742 0.93 2.79 14.60
N LYS A 743 1.22 3.96 13.97
CA LYS A 743 2.60 4.46 13.79
C LYS A 743 2.91 5.52 14.87
N ARG A 744 3.08 5.07 16.10
CA ARG A 744 3.29 5.95 17.26
C ARG A 744 4.65 6.66 17.20
N SER A 745 4.62 7.99 17.09
CA SER A 745 5.77 8.81 17.43
C SER A 745 5.58 9.33 18.85
N VAL A 746 6.45 8.91 19.77
CA VAL A 746 6.48 9.42 21.15
C VAL A 746 6.58 10.96 21.16
N ARG A 747 7.31 11.52 20.19
CA ARG A 747 7.43 12.95 19.99
C ARG A 747 6.11 13.61 19.60
N ALA A 748 5.38 13.07 18.61
CA ALA A 748 4.09 13.61 18.17
C ALA A 748 3.05 13.55 19.30
N MET A 749 3.05 12.47 20.11
CA MET A 749 2.18 12.38 21.29
C MET A 749 2.50 13.46 22.33
N GLY A 750 3.78 13.71 22.61
CA GLY A 750 4.20 14.76 23.54
C GLY A 750 3.79 16.17 23.07
N GLU A 751 3.91 16.45 21.78
CA GLU A 751 3.49 17.73 21.17
C GLU A 751 1.97 17.95 21.30
N ILE A 752 1.17 16.92 21.04
CA ILE A 752 -0.30 16.98 21.16
C ILE A 752 -0.74 17.09 22.63
N GLU A 753 -0.09 16.36 23.53
CA GLU A 753 -0.37 16.46 24.97
C GLU A 753 -0.07 17.86 25.49
N ALA A 754 1.00 18.50 25.04
CA ALA A 754 1.31 19.87 25.36
C ALA A 754 0.24 20.84 24.83
N LYS A 755 -0.24 20.66 23.60
CA LYS A 755 -1.34 21.43 23.02
C LYS A 755 -2.65 21.26 23.81
N LEU A 756 -2.98 20.02 24.22
CA LEU A 756 -4.17 19.74 25.05
C LEU A 756 -4.07 20.47 26.38
N ARG A 757 -2.95 20.40 27.09
CA ARG A 757 -2.74 21.10 28.37
C ARG A 757 -2.88 22.61 28.21
N ALA A 758 -2.23 23.19 27.20
CA ALA A 758 -2.31 24.60 26.91
C ALA A 758 -3.75 25.06 26.55
N GLY A 759 -4.46 24.25 25.77
CA GLY A 759 -5.85 24.53 25.41
C GLY A 759 -6.79 24.48 26.61
N MET A 760 -6.67 23.44 27.46
CA MET A 760 -7.47 23.32 28.69
C MET A 760 -7.18 24.45 29.69
N ALA A 761 -5.93 24.83 29.87
CA ALA A 761 -5.56 25.92 30.72
C ALA A 761 -6.22 27.27 30.29
N ARG A 762 -6.29 27.54 28.97
CA ARG A 762 -7.02 28.73 28.43
C ARG A 762 -8.51 28.71 28.74
N GLN A 763 -9.10 27.51 28.92
CA GLN A 763 -10.51 27.34 29.29
C GLN A 763 -10.72 27.21 30.80
N GLY A 764 -9.67 27.42 31.60
CA GLY A 764 -9.73 27.34 33.05
C GLY A 764 -9.77 25.94 33.63
N ILE A 765 -9.48 24.89 32.80
CA ILE A 765 -9.45 23.51 33.22
C ILE A 765 -8.00 23.14 33.56
N THR A 766 -7.70 23.00 34.83
CA THR A 766 -6.37 22.74 35.37
C THR A 766 -6.40 21.67 36.47
N GLY A 767 -5.26 21.20 36.93
CA GLY A 767 -5.14 20.24 38.04
C GLY A 767 -5.69 18.84 37.68
N GLU A 768 -6.26 18.16 38.71
CA GLU A 768 -6.75 16.78 38.55
C GLU A 768 -7.78 16.56 37.43
N PRO A 769 -8.75 17.47 37.18
CA PRO A 769 -9.65 17.32 36.03
C PRO A 769 -8.92 17.26 34.68
N ALA A 770 -7.91 18.13 34.48
CA ALA A 770 -7.12 18.15 33.24
C ALA A 770 -6.32 16.84 33.07
N GLU A 771 -5.70 16.39 34.17
CA GLU A 771 -4.93 15.13 34.13
C GLU A 771 -5.83 13.92 33.88
N ALA A 772 -7.02 13.88 34.46
CA ALA A 772 -8.00 12.81 34.21
C ALA A 772 -8.45 12.77 32.74
N ILE A 773 -8.66 13.95 32.11
CA ILE A 773 -9.00 14.07 30.70
C ILE A 773 -7.84 13.56 29.83
N ILE A 774 -6.60 14.00 30.11
CA ILE A 774 -5.42 13.57 29.36
C ILE A 774 -5.22 12.05 29.50
N ARG A 775 -5.29 11.51 30.71
CA ARG A 775 -5.22 10.05 30.92
C ARG A 775 -6.28 9.29 30.12
N SER A 776 -7.51 9.81 30.09
CA SER A 776 -8.59 9.19 29.32
C SER A 776 -8.31 9.21 27.80
N ILE A 777 -7.74 10.27 27.27
CA ILE A 777 -7.41 10.42 25.85
C ILE A 777 -6.19 9.54 25.50
N THR A 778 -5.13 9.58 26.31
CA THR A 778 -3.90 8.81 26.06
C THR A 778 -4.06 7.32 26.27
N ALA A 779 -4.93 6.87 27.21
CA ALA A 779 -5.25 5.47 27.38
C ALA A 779 -5.81 4.82 26.09
N PHE A 780 -6.52 5.61 25.26
CA PHE A 780 -6.99 5.14 23.95
C PHE A 780 -5.88 4.93 22.92
N ALA A 781 -4.70 5.51 23.13
CA ALA A 781 -3.54 5.24 22.26
C ALA A 781 -3.05 3.77 22.35
N LEU A 782 -3.49 3.05 23.37
CA LEU A 782 -3.18 1.63 23.55
C LEU A 782 -4.17 0.69 22.82
N TYR A 783 -5.21 1.24 22.18
CA TYR A 783 -6.23 0.48 21.45
C TYR A 783 -5.85 0.25 19.99
#